data_1a1e20010c1ae5f2b1fe8a9c4144bc09
#
_entry.id   1a1e20010c1ae5f2b1fe8a9c4144bc09
#
_cell.length_a   1.000
_cell.length_b   1.000
_cell.length_c   1.000
_cell.angle_alpha   90.00
_cell.angle_beta   90.00
_cell.angle_gamma   90.00
#
_symmetry.space_group_name_H-M   'P 1'
#
loop_
_entity.id
_entity.type
_entity.pdbx_description
1 polymer ?
#
loop_
_entity_poly.entity_id
_entity_poly.type
_entity_poly.pdbx_seq_one_letter_code
_entity_poly.pdbx_strand_id
1 'polypeptide(L)'
;MKQYNVTGMSCAACSARVEKAVGKVPGVTACSVSLLTNSMGVEGTAEPSAVIAAVEAAGYGASEKGAAQSSPSADEQQLEDRETPRIRRRLIWSVGFLLVLMYFSMGHMMWGWPLPHFYDDNHVAMGLTQLLLTGIIMVINQRFFISGYKALWHRAPNMDTLVALGATAAFGYSTYALFAMTAAQVRGDEAAVMTYMMDFYFESAAMILTLITVGKMLEARSKGKTTDALKSLMSLAPRTASVIRDGREVEVPVEQVQQGEEFAVRPGESIPVDGVVLEGSSAVNESALTGESIPVDKAPGDGVSAATVNQSGYLRCRATRVGQDTTLSQIIRMVSDAAATKAPIAKIADKVSGVFVPAVISIAAVTTAVWLLLGHPVGYALARGISVLVISCPCALGLATPVAIMVGSGLGAKNGILFKTAASLEETGRVQIVALDKTGTITSGQPRVTDILPAEGVTEQELLTHALALEQKSEHPLARAVLDRAAGLTAPEVSDFQALPGNGLTAVLEGRTLWGGSAAFTEKRAAVSPDLQARTEELSRQGKTPLFFGAEDRLLGVIAVADVIKEDSPQAVRELRNMGIHVVMLTGDNQRTAQAIGAQAGVDQVIAGVLPEGKEAAIRRLMQRGKVAMVGDGINDAPALTRADTGIAIGAGADVAIDAADVVLMNSSLLDVPAAIRLSRATLRNIHENLFWAFFYNAIGIPLAAGVFIPLGLTLNPMFGAAAMSLSSFCVVSNALRLNLFKLRDNRHDHKRTNHLNDIKEEQAMEKTLEIKGMMCPHCEATVRTALEAMPQVQAAQVSHESGTAVVTLTAPVEDDTLRRTVEDKGYTVTAIR
;
A
#
# COMPACT_ATOMS: atom_id res chain seq x y z
N MET A 1 5.07 10.05 -11.47
CA MET A 1 4.81 11.15 -10.49
C MET A 1 6.08 11.96 -10.27
N LYS A 2 6.08 13.30 -10.43
CA LYS A 2 7.22 14.18 -10.09
C LYS A 2 7.14 14.55 -8.62
N GLN A 3 8.28 14.54 -7.91
CA GLN A 3 8.34 14.88 -6.49
C GLN A 3 8.97 16.25 -6.25
N TYR A 4 8.44 16.98 -5.26
CA TYR A 4 8.92 18.29 -4.83
C TYR A 4 9.08 18.34 -3.32
N ASN A 5 10.09 19.03 -2.83
CA ASN A 5 10.20 19.38 -1.42
C ASN A 5 9.38 20.66 -1.16
N VAL A 6 8.52 20.67 -0.14
CA VAL A 6 7.69 21.81 0.22
C VAL A 6 8.03 22.28 1.64
N THR A 7 8.35 23.56 1.79
CA THR A 7 8.74 24.13 3.09
C THR A 7 7.72 25.12 3.63
N GLY A 8 7.63 25.25 4.95
CA GLY A 8 6.75 26.21 5.61
C GLY A 8 5.37 25.67 5.98
N MET A 9 5.07 24.41 5.72
CA MET A 9 3.83 23.77 6.14
C MET A 9 3.89 23.39 7.62
N SER A 10 2.81 23.65 8.37
CA SER A 10 2.74 23.34 9.81
C SER A 10 1.53 22.47 10.19
N CYS A 11 0.54 22.30 9.31
CA CYS A 11 -0.68 21.57 9.60
C CYS A 11 -1.41 21.10 8.33
N ALA A 12 -2.43 20.22 8.50
CA ALA A 12 -3.25 19.67 7.42
C ALA A 12 -3.92 20.74 6.53
N ALA A 13 -4.35 21.86 7.11
CA ALA A 13 -4.92 22.96 6.33
C ALA A 13 -3.89 23.59 5.38
N CYS A 14 -2.60 23.58 5.74
CA CYS A 14 -1.52 24.06 4.88
C CYS A 14 -1.34 23.15 3.67
N SER A 15 -1.30 21.84 3.88
CA SER A 15 -1.17 20.86 2.78
C SER A 15 -2.34 20.91 1.82
N ALA A 16 -3.59 20.96 2.32
CA ALA A 16 -4.79 21.10 1.50
C ALA A 16 -4.78 22.37 0.64
N ARG A 17 -4.21 23.45 1.16
CA ARG A 17 -4.08 24.71 0.43
C ARG A 17 -3.06 24.60 -0.71
N VAL A 18 -1.90 23.99 -0.47
CA VAL A 18 -0.89 23.74 -1.50
C VAL A 18 -1.49 22.86 -2.60
N GLU A 19 -2.17 21.78 -2.24
CA GLU A 19 -2.87 20.89 -3.20
C GLU A 19 -3.89 21.64 -4.06
N LYS A 20 -4.69 22.52 -3.43
CA LYS A 20 -5.68 23.32 -4.15
C LYS A 20 -5.03 24.34 -5.08
N ALA A 21 -3.88 24.88 -4.73
CA ALA A 21 -3.16 25.84 -5.56
C ALA A 21 -2.51 25.15 -6.77
N VAL A 22 -1.81 24.04 -6.54
CA VAL A 22 -1.13 23.25 -7.57
C VAL A 22 -2.13 22.55 -8.49
N GLY A 23 -3.25 22.04 -7.97
CA GLY A 23 -4.32 21.43 -8.76
C GLY A 23 -5.02 22.36 -9.76
N LYS A 24 -4.76 23.68 -9.69
CA LYS A 24 -5.23 24.67 -10.68
C LYS A 24 -4.23 24.93 -11.80
N VAL A 25 -3.01 24.43 -11.70
CA VAL A 25 -1.97 24.60 -12.71
C VAL A 25 -2.33 23.76 -13.95
N PRO A 26 -2.36 24.34 -15.15
CA PRO A 26 -2.64 23.60 -16.37
C PRO A 26 -1.67 22.43 -16.55
N GLY A 27 -2.19 21.24 -16.88
CA GLY A 27 -1.40 20.03 -17.06
C GLY A 27 -1.17 19.20 -15.77
N VAL A 28 -1.67 19.62 -14.60
CA VAL A 28 -1.69 18.80 -13.37
C VAL A 28 -2.97 17.95 -13.38
N THR A 29 -2.81 16.62 -13.31
CA THR A 29 -3.91 15.66 -13.21
C THR A 29 -4.19 15.27 -11.76
N ALA A 30 -3.13 15.12 -10.95
CA ALA A 30 -3.26 14.88 -9.53
C ALA A 30 -2.13 15.55 -8.75
N CYS A 31 -2.43 15.98 -7.53
CA CYS A 31 -1.46 16.54 -6.59
C CYS A 31 -1.72 16.00 -5.19
N SER A 32 -0.68 15.53 -4.53
CA SER A 32 -0.74 15.05 -3.14
C SER A 32 0.41 15.63 -2.34
N VAL A 33 0.13 16.17 -1.17
CA VAL A 33 1.11 16.84 -0.30
C VAL A 33 1.21 16.10 1.04
N SER A 34 2.40 15.64 1.39
CA SER A 34 2.70 14.97 2.65
C SER A 34 3.30 15.96 3.66
N LEU A 35 2.61 16.16 4.78
CA LEU A 35 3.14 16.93 5.93
C LEU A 35 4.24 16.19 6.68
N LEU A 36 4.29 14.87 6.55
CA LEU A 36 5.22 14.03 7.29
C LEU A 36 6.62 14.11 6.69
N THR A 37 6.69 13.99 5.35
CA THR A 37 7.94 14.03 4.60
C THR A 37 8.28 15.43 4.07
N ASN A 38 7.39 16.43 4.29
CA ASN A 38 7.48 17.76 3.69
C ASN A 38 7.65 17.71 2.16
N SER A 39 7.00 16.73 1.51
CA SER A 39 7.07 16.48 0.08
C SER A 39 5.72 16.63 -0.59
N MET A 40 5.75 16.81 -1.90
CA MET A 40 4.57 16.89 -2.76
C MET A 40 4.82 16.04 -4.01
N GLY A 41 3.87 15.14 -4.30
CA GLY A 41 3.81 14.40 -5.55
C GLY A 41 2.84 15.07 -6.52
N VAL A 42 3.27 15.28 -7.76
CA VAL A 42 2.46 15.88 -8.83
C VAL A 42 2.45 14.94 -10.03
N GLU A 43 1.26 14.61 -10.50
CA GLU A 43 1.04 13.88 -11.74
C GLU A 43 0.56 14.81 -12.85
N GLY A 44 0.97 14.51 -14.07
CA GLY A 44 0.60 15.29 -15.25
C GLY A 44 1.82 15.80 -16.03
N THR A 45 1.55 16.70 -16.98
CA THR A 45 2.52 17.25 -17.93
C THR A 45 2.97 18.67 -17.55
N ALA A 46 2.58 19.18 -16.38
CA ALA A 46 2.87 20.55 -15.96
C ALA A 46 4.38 20.80 -15.83
N GLU A 47 4.81 22.00 -16.19
CA GLU A 47 6.18 22.47 -16.07
C GLU A 47 6.56 22.65 -14.57
N PRO A 48 7.75 22.20 -14.13
CA PRO A 48 8.20 22.35 -12.76
C PRO A 48 8.17 23.78 -12.24
N SER A 49 8.56 24.73 -13.07
CA SER A 49 8.54 26.17 -12.76
C SER A 49 7.15 26.70 -12.44
N ALA A 50 6.12 26.26 -13.16
CA ALA A 50 4.73 26.65 -12.93
C ALA A 50 4.18 26.05 -11.61
N VAL A 51 4.57 24.81 -11.30
CA VAL A 51 4.22 24.14 -10.04
C VAL A 51 4.86 24.87 -8.85
N ILE A 52 6.16 25.20 -8.92
CA ILE A 52 6.88 25.93 -7.86
C ILE A 52 6.24 27.31 -7.65
N ALA A 53 5.99 28.06 -8.72
CA ALA A 53 5.35 29.38 -8.64
C ALA A 53 3.96 29.32 -7.97
N ALA A 54 3.17 28.29 -8.24
CA ALA A 54 1.86 28.10 -7.62
C ALA A 54 1.97 27.84 -6.10
N VAL A 55 2.99 27.10 -5.66
CA VAL A 55 3.26 26.86 -4.23
C VAL A 55 3.72 28.15 -3.55
N GLU A 56 4.60 28.93 -4.18
CA GLU A 56 5.07 30.21 -3.67
C GLU A 56 3.94 31.24 -3.58
N ALA A 57 3.07 31.30 -4.57
CA ALA A 57 1.87 32.15 -4.56
C ALA A 57 0.90 31.75 -3.43
N ALA A 58 0.88 30.47 -3.05
CA ALA A 58 0.13 29.98 -1.87
C ALA A 58 0.82 30.34 -0.52
N GLY A 59 2.04 30.88 -0.55
CA GLY A 59 2.77 31.35 0.62
C GLY A 59 3.76 30.36 1.23
N TYR A 60 4.12 29.30 0.49
CA TYR A 60 5.05 28.23 0.88
C TYR A 60 6.24 28.17 -0.05
N GLY A 61 7.35 27.53 0.35
CA GLY A 61 8.50 27.32 -0.51
C GLY A 61 8.40 25.95 -1.21
N ALA A 62 8.87 25.83 -2.46
CA ALA A 62 8.98 24.56 -3.16
C ALA A 62 10.30 24.45 -3.92
N SER A 63 10.80 23.20 -4.06
CA SER A 63 11.93 22.85 -4.92
C SER A 63 11.72 21.46 -5.51
N GLU A 64 12.13 21.23 -6.76
CA GLU A 64 12.04 19.91 -7.39
C GLU A 64 13.02 18.93 -6.73
N LYS A 65 12.56 17.71 -6.44
CA LYS A 65 13.37 16.64 -5.87
C LYS A 65 13.97 15.85 -7.04
N GLY A 66 15.30 15.87 -7.18
CA GLY A 66 15.99 15.13 -8.25
C GLY A 66 16.64 15.98 -9.36
N ALA A 67 16.62 17.30 -9.28
CA ALA A 67 17.28 18.18 -10.26
C ALA A 67 18.83 18.21 -10.16
N ALA A 68 19.43 17.61 -9.13
CA ALA A 68 20.85 17.34 -9.03
C ALA A 68 21.04 15.86 -8.75
N GLN A 69 22.04 15.21 -9.35
CA GLN A 69 22.40 13.81 -9.12
C GLN A 69 22.42 13.53 -7.60
N SER A 70 21.33 12.94 -7.09
CA SER A 70 21.22 12.60 -5.69
C SER A 70 22.01 11.32 -5.45
N SER A 71 23.22 11.48 -4.90
CA SER A 71 23.90 10.38 -4.25
C SER A 71 23.05 9.90 -3.06
N PRO A 72 23.04 8.59 -2.71
CA PRO A 72 22.33 8.06 -1.54
C PRO A 72 22.61 8.83 -0.24
N SER A 73 23.81 9.43 -0.12
CA SER A 73 24.18 10.30 0.98
C SER A 73 23.38 11.63 1.04
N ALA A 74 22.87 12.13 -0.08
CA ALA A 74 22.07 13.36 -0.08
C ALA A 74 20.61 13.10 0.38
N ASP A 75 20.04 11.96 0.05
CA ASP A 75 18.71 11.55 0.51
C ASP A 75 18.73 11.18 2.01
N GLU A 76 19.79 10.55 2.50
CA GLU A 76 20.00 10.28 3.93
C GLU A 76 20.08 11.59 4.74
N GLN A 77 20.77 12.62 4.22
CA GLN A 77 20.84 13.96 4.83
C GLN A 77 19.49 14.69 4.84
N GLN A 78 18.58 14.43 3.90
CA GLN A 78 17.24 15.03 3.87
C GLN A 78 16.30 14.40 4.90
N LEU A 79 16.51 13.13 5.27
CA LEU A 79 15.76 12.44 6.33
C LEU A 79 16.32 12.72 7.72
N GLU A 80 17.43 13.47 7.82
CA GLU A 80 18.01 13.88 9.11
C GLU A 80 17.06 14.82 9.85
N ASP A 81 16.77 14.51 11.10
CA ASP A 81 15.89 15.31 11.95
C ASP A 81 16.57 16.63 12.37
N ARG A 82 16.48 17.64 11.54
CA ARG A 82 16.99 18.99 11.80
C ARG A 82 16.01 19.88 12.59
N GLU A 83 14.74 19.48 12.68
CA GLU A 83 13.72 20.27 13.38
C GLU A 83 13.73 20.02 14.89
N THR A 84 13.85 18.80 15.34
CA THR A 84 13.82 18.45 16.78
C THR A 84 14.89 19.21 17.60
N PRO A 85 16.18 19.33 17.19
CA PRO A 85 17.17 20.09 17.93
C PRO A 85 16.83 21.58 18.09
N ARG A 86 16.27 22.20 17.03
CA ARG A 86 15.84 23.59 17.04
C ARG A 86 14.64 23.83 17.97
N ILE A 87 13.63 22.96 17.91
CA ILE A 87 12.46 23.04 18.77
C ILE A 87 12.86 22.77 20.23
N ARG A 88 13.77 21.80 20.49
CA ARG A 88 14.29 21.50 21.82
C ARG A 88 14.99 22.69 22.44
N ARG A 89 15.82 23.39 21.68
CA ARG A 89 16.52 24.61 22.17
C ARG A 89 15.52 25.72 22.55
N ARG A 90 14.52 25.97 21.70
CA ARG A 90 13.42 26.91 21.95
C ARG A 90 12.65 26.53 23.22
N LEU A 91 12.32 25.26 23.37
CA LEU A 91 11.59 24.74 24.52
C LEU A 91 12.36 24.92 25.80
N ILE A 92 13.65 24.60 25.84
CA ILE A 92 14.50 24.76 27.04
C ILE A 92 14.48 26.22 27.53
N TRP A 93 14.66 27.19 26.61
CA TRP A 93 14.60 28.61 26.96
C TRP A 93 13.18 29.03 27.39
N SER A 94 12.14 28.59 26.70
CA SER A 94 10.74 28.90 27.07
C SER A 94 10.40 28.35 28.46
N VAL A 95 10.81 27.13 28.79
CA VAL A 95 10.59 26.53 30.11
C VAL A 95 11.36 27.26 31.18
N GLY A 96 12.62 27.66 30.92
CA GLY A 96 13.43 28.42 31.86
C GLY A 96 12.77 29.74 32.26
N PHE A 97 12.38 30.57 31.30
CA PHE A 97 11.67 31.83 31.54
C PHE A 97 10.28 31.63 32.14
N LEU A 98 9.57 30.56 31.73
CA LEU A 98 8.25 30.20 32.29
C LEU A 98 8.35 29.86 33.78
N LEU A 99 9.35 29.08 34.20
CA LEU A 99 9.54 28.76 35.63
C LEU A 99 9.78 30.00 36.46
N VAL A 100 10.58 30.97 35.96
CA VAL A 100 10.75 32.25 36.61
C VAL A 100 9.43 33.02 36.68
N LEU A 101 8.67 33.08 35.57
CA LEU A 101 7.37 33.74 35.56
C LEU A 101 6.39 33.10 36.56
N MET A 102 6.34 31.77 36.63
CA MET A 102 5.49 31.02 37.58
C MET A 102 5.89 31.25 39.03
N TYR A 103 7.18 31.48 39.28
CA TYR A 103 7.64 31.85 40.62
C TYR A 103 7.07 33.19 41.08
N PHE A 104 7.03 34.20 40.19
CA PHE A 104 6.45 35.50 40.47
C PHE A 104 4.92 35.47 40.54
N SER A 105 4.23 34.77 39.60
CA SER A 105 2.79 34.81 39.52
C SER A 105 2.11 33.88 40.54
N MET A 106 2.45 32.60 40.56
CA MET A 106 1.80 31.60 41.44
C MET A 106 2.59 31.42 42.74
N GLY A 107 3.92 31.34 42.66
CA GLY A 107 4.78 31.02 43.80
C GLY A 107 4.63 32.06 44.90
N HIS A 108 4.74 33.34 44.59
CA HIS A 108 4.57 34.40 45.55
C HIS A 108 3.11 34.64 45.95
N MET A 109 2.19 34.76 44.97
CA MET A 109 0.82 35.12 45.25
C MET A 109 0.01 34.01 45.93
N MET A 110 0.23 32.71 45.58
CA MET A 110 -0.55 31.59 46.17
C MET A 110 0.16 30.93 47.34
N TRP A 111 1.50 30.86 47.34
CA TRP A 111 2.29 30.12 48.35
C TRP A 111 3.18 30.99 49.18
N GLY A 112 3.21 32.35 48.97
CA GLY A 112 3.98 33.29 49.75
C GLY A 112 5.51 33.10 49.63
N TRP A 113 5.98 32.62 48.47
CA TRP A 113 7.43 32.45 48.25
C TRP A 113 8.15 33.80 48.33
N PRO A 114 9.35 33.84 48.94
CA PRO A 114 10.05 35.10 49.20
C PRO A 114 10.47 35.79 47.91
N LEU A 115 10.19 37.08 47.82
CA LEU A 115 10.70 37.98 46.79
C LEU A 115 11.65 39.02 47.43
N PRO A 116 12.52 39.68 46.62
CA PRO A 116 13.30 40.81 47.10
C PRO A 116 12.38 41.93 47.62
N HIS A 117 12.75 42.64 48.69
CA HIS A 117 11.97 43.71 49.33
C HIS A 117 11.46 44.78 48.35
N PHE A 118 12.06 44.92 47.19
CA PHE A 118 11.61 45.83 46.13
C PHE A 118 10.20 45.53 45.64
N TYR A 119 9.74 44.27 45.75
CA TYR A 119 8.41 43.83 45.32
C TYR A 119 7.36 43.89 46.41
N ASP A 120 7.74 44.16 47.66
CA ASP A 120 6.79 44.26 48.77
C ASP A 120 5.81 45.42 48.49
N ASP A 121 4.51 45.15 48.47
CA ASP A 121 3.44 46.06 48.11
C ASP A 121 3.60 46.77 46.75
N ASN A 122 4.55 46.36 45.92
CA ASN A 122 4.79 46.95 44.59
C ASN A 122 4.18 46.10 43.50
N HIS A 123 2.84 46.12 43.41
CA HIS A 123 2.05 45.35 42.44
C HIS A 123 2.37 45.72 40.97
N VAL A 124 2.77 46.97 40.69
CA VAL A 124 3.15 47.46 39.40
C VAL A 124 4.48 46.81 38.95
N ALA A 125 5.48 46.75 39.83
CA ALA A 125 6.72 46.08 39.52
C ALA A 125 6.54 44.60 39.22
N MET A 126 5.63 43.91 39.94
CA MET A 126 5.27 42.52 39.67
C MET A 126 4.63 42.37 38.30
N GLY A 127 3.65 43.21 37.95
CA GLY A 127 3.01 43.20 36.64
C GLY A 127 3.97 43.46 35.47
N LEU A 128 4.90 44.43 35.64
CA LEU A 128 5.96 44.73 34.66
C LEU A 128 6.92 43.55 34.47
N THR A 129 7.31 42.89 35.57
CA THR A 129 8.16 41.69 35.47
C THR A 129 7.46 40.56 34.71
N GLN A 130 6.17 40.31 34.95
CA GLN A 130 5.40 39.32 34.24
C GLN A 130 5.25 39.70 32.77
N LEU A 131 5.02 40.95 32.42
CA LEU A 131 4.93 41.45 31.04
C LEU A 131 6.26 41.22 30.30
N LEU A 132 7.41 41.58 30.90
CA LEU A 132 8.71 41.40 30.27
C LEU A 132 9.05 39.91 30.04
N LEU A 133 8.84 39.07 31.04
CA LEU A 133 9.10 37.62 30.93
C LEU A 133 8.23 36.98 29.87
N THR A 134 6.95 37.33 29.84
CA THR A 134 6.01 36.84 28.80
C THR A 134 6.42 37.35 27.43
N GLY A 135 6.81 38.64 27.31
CA GLY A 135 7.32 39.20 26.06
C GLY A 135 8.54 38.45 25.51
N ILE A 136 9.49 38.07 26.40
CA ILE A 136 10.65 37.24 26.01
C ILE A 136 10.19 35.88 25.46
N ILE A 137 9.22 35.20 26.13
CA ILE A 137 8.67 33.91 25.68
C ILE A 137 7.97 34.04 24.32
N MET A 138 7.24 35.16 24.11
CA MET A 138 6.60 35.44 22.81
C MET A 138 7.64 35.64 21.70
N VAL A 139 8.74 36.34 21.97
CA VAL A 139 9.85 36.52 21.00
C VAL A 139 10.54 35.19 20.69
N ILE A 140 10.83 34.36 21.70
CA ILE A 140 11.38 33.03 21.49
C ILE A 140 10.47 32.20 20.58
N ASN A 141 9.16 32.37 20.71
CA ASN A 141 8.10 31.64 19.96
C ASN A 141 7.49 32.46 18.83
N GLN A 142 8.15 33.53 18.33
CA GLN A 142 7.64 34.44 17.28
C GLN A 142 7.13 33.75 16.01
N ARG A 143 7.64 32.54 15.69
CA ARG A 143 7.24 31.75 14.53
C ARG A 143 5.72 31.48 14.52
N PHE A 144 5.10 31.25 15.66
CA PHE A 144 3.63 31.06 15.75
C PHE A 144 2.87 32.32 15.33
N PHE A 145 3.35 33.49 15.71
CA PHE A 145 2.72 34.76 15.36
C PHE A 145 2.91 35.10 13.88
N ILE A 146 4.14 34.94 13.35
CA ILE A 146 4.42 35.20 11.93
C ILE A 146 3.61 34.27 11.05
N SER A 147 3.63 32.96 11.31
CA SER A 147 2.86 31.96 10.54
C SER A 147 1.36 32.18 10.69
N GLY A 148 0.88 32.37 11.92
CA GLY A 148 -0.52 32.51 12.23
C GLY A 148 -1.18 33.76 11.62
N TYR A 149 -0.55 34.92 11.75
CA TYR A 149 -1.07 36.17 11.17
C TYR A 149 -0.92 36.21 9.64
N LYS A 150 0.18 35.66 9.09
CA LYS A 150 0.31 35.50 7.64
C LYS A 150 -0.83 34.64 7.07
N ALA A 151 -1.15 33.52 7.73
CA ALA A 151 -2.26 32.65 7.32
C ALA A 151 -3.62 33.35 7.42
N LEU A 152 -3.85 34.11 8.49
CA LEU A 152 -5.08 34.89 8.69
C LEU A 152 -5.24 35.96 7.58
N TRP A 153 -4.16 36.70 7.26
CA TRP A 153 -4.16 37.71 6.21
C TRP A 153 -4.54 37.14 4.84
N HIS A 154 -4.08 35.94 4.54
CA HIS A 154 -4.43 35.24 3.33
C HIS A 154 -5.77 34.50 3.39
N ARG A 155 -6.62 34.76 4.39
CA ARG A 155 -7.95 34.12 4.60
C ARG A 155 -7.91 32.60 4.66
N ALA A 156 -6.82 32.05 5.18
CA ALA A 156 -6.64 30.62 5.38
C ALA A 156 -6.09 30.34 6.80
N PRO A 157 -6.84 30.67 7.85
CA PRO A 157 -6.39 30.49 9.21
C PRO A 157 -6.00 29.03 9.47
N ASN A 158 -4.90 28.85 10.17
CA ASN A 158 -4.30 27.56 10.52
C ASN A 158 -4.20 27.42 12.04
N MET A 159 -3.61 26.32 12.50
CA MET A 159 -3.37 26.08 13.92
C MET A 159 -2.56 27.22 14.59
N ASP A 160 -1.53 27.73 13.93
CA ASP A 160 -0.68 28.81 14.47
C ASP A 160 -1.52 30.09 14.64
N THR A 161 -2.56 30.28 13.82
CA THR A 161 -3.52 31.40 13.96
C THR A 161 -4.28 31.33 15.28
N LEU A 162 -4.77 30.14 15.70
CA LEU A 162 -5.49 29.99 16.97
C LEU A 162 -4.59 30.30 18.16
N VAL A 163 -3.35 29.82 18.12
CA VAL A 163 -2.34 30.07 19.16
C VAL A 163 -1.97 31.54 19.21
N ALA A 164 -1.71 32.15 18.05
CA ALA A 164 -1.35 33.56 17.96
C ALA A 164 -2.48 34.46 18.49
N LEU A 165 -3.72 34.22 18.09
CA LEU A 165 -4.89 34.97 18.58
C LEU A 165 -5.08 34.82 20.09
N GLY A 166 -5.01 33.59 20.62
CA GLY A 166 -5.16 33.33 22.05
C GLY A 166 -4.08 33.98 22.88
N ALA A 167 -2.81 33.81 22.50
CA ALA A 167 -1.68 34.42 23.23
C ALA A 167 -1.67 35.95 23.12
N THR A 168 -2.02 36.52 21.94
CA THR A 168 -2.11 37.97 21.76
C THR A 168 -3.25 38.58 22.57
N ALA A 169 -4.41 37.91 22.61
CA ALA A 169 -5.56 38.39 23.40
C ALA A 169 -5.23 38.38 24.90
N ALA A 170 -4.59 37.30 25.40
CA ALA A 170 -4.17 37.19 26.81
C ALA A 170 -3.15 38.28 27.18
N PHE A 171 -2.12 38.44 26.34
CA PHE A 171 -1.06 39.45 26.56
C PHE A 171 -1.61 40.88 26.45
N GLY A 172 -2.42 41.17 25.43
CA GLY A 172 -2.99 42.47 25.19
C GLY A 172 -3.94 42.92 26.31
N TYR A 173 -4.85 42.01 26.75
CA TYR A 173 -5.74 42.29 27.87
C TYR A 173 -4.94 42.51 29.19
N SER A 174 -3.95 41.64 29.47
CA SER A 174 -3.12 41.82 30.70
C SER A 174 -2.32 43.12 30.67
N THR A 175 -1.89 43.56 29.49
CA THR A 175 -1.22 44.86 29.33
C THR A 175 -2.21 45.99 29.62
N TYR A 176 -3.46 45.92 29.10
CA TYR A 176 -4.52 46.86 29.45
C TYR A 176 -4.81 46.87 30.97
N ALA A 177 -4.94 45.70 31.60
CA ALA A 177 -5.18 45.58 33.05
C ALA A 177 -4.03 46.17 33.86
N LEU A 178 -2.78 46.01 33.41
CA LEU A 178 -1.62 46.65 34.04
C LEU A 178 -1.68 48.16 33.98
N PHE A 179 -2.05 48.78 32.83
CA PHE A 179 -2.24 50.23 32.75
C PHE A 179 -3.42 50.69 33.59
N ALA A 180 -4.54 49.96 33.61
CA ALA A 180 -5.68 50.27 34.45
C ALA A 180 -5.33 50.19 35.96
N MET A 181 -4.51 49.19 36.34
CA MET A 181 -3.97 49.02 37.68
C MET A 181 -3.08 50.20 38.11
N THR A 182 -2.17 50.68 37.22
CA THR A 182 -1.34 51.87 37.54
C THR A 182 -2.20 53.10 37.80
N ALA A 183 -3.30 53.32 37.01
CA ALA A 183 -4.25 54.43 37.22
C ALA A 183 -5.04 54.27 38.52
N ALA A 184 -5.41 53.06 38.93
CA ALA A 184 -6.04 52.78 40.23
C ALA A 184 -5.07 53.06 41.40
N GLN A 185 -3.82 52.66 41.29
CA GLN A 185 -2.82 52.88 42.32
C GLN A 185 -2.54 54.39 42.54
N VAL A 186 -2.47 55.17 41.46
CA VAL A 186 -2.35 56.62 41.57
C VAL A 186 -3.53 57.29 42.26
N ARG A 187 -4.74 56.70 42.14
CA ARG A 187 -5.97 57.17 42.84
C ARG A 187 -6.10 56.64 44.26
N GLY A 188 -5.22 55.75 44.70
CA GLY A 188 -5.28 55.13 46.04
C GLY A 188 -6.41 54.10 46.18
N ASP A 189 -6.91 53.53 45.10
CA ASP A 189 -7.98 52.54 45.09
C ASP A 189 -7.39 51.13 45.16
N GLU A 190 -7.06 50.66 46.35
CA GLU A 190 -6.42 49.35 46.60
C GLU A 190 -7.30 48.16 46.16
N ALA A 191 -8.64 48.32 46.30
CA ALA A 191 -9.57 47.27 45.87
C ALA A 191 -9.55 47.06 44.34
N ALA A 192 -9.48 48.16 43.57
CA ALA A 192 -9.36 48.10 42.11
C ALA A 192 -7.97 47.57 41.71
N VAL A 193 -6.88 47.95 42.42
CA VAL A 193 -5.53 47.40 42.18
C VAL A 193 -5.52 45.90 42.34
N MET A 194 -6.11 45.35 43.40
CA MET A 194 -6.13 43.92 43.63
C MET A 194 -6.98 43.21 42.57
N THR A 195 -8.15 43.81 42.15
CA THR A 195 -8.99 43.25 41.09
C THR A 195 -8.23 43.12 39.76
N TYR A 196 -7.53 44.17 39.32
CA TYR A 196 -6.77 44.13 38.07
C TYR A 196 -5.54 43.20 38.17
N MET A 197 -4.95 43.06 39.36
CA MET A 197 -3.85 42.12 39.56
C MET A 197 -4.27 40.65 39.40
N MET A 198 -5.47 40.32 39.91
CA MET A 198 -6.09 38.99 39.75
C MET A 198 -6.50 38.69 38.32
N ASP A 199 -6.68 39.72 37.50
CA ASP A 199 -7.12 39.60 36.08
C ASP A 199 -5.95 39.50 35.10
N PHE A 200 -4.72 39.28 35.55
CA PHE A 200 -3.57 39.04 34.68
C PHE A 200 -3.59 37.65 34.06
N TYR A 201 -3.42 37.57 32.74
CA TYR A 201 -3.28 36.34 31.94
C TYR A 201 -1.90 36.24 31.28
N PHE A 202 -0.85 36.96 31.78
CA PHE A 202 0.51 36.86 31.25
C PHE A 202 1.06 35.47 31.34
N GLU A 203 0.85 34.80 32.48
CA GLU A 203 1.24 33.40 32.64
C GLU A 203 0.50 32.47 31.70
N SER A 204 -0.79 32.72 31.44
CA SER A 204 -1.59 31.92 30.49
C SER A 204 -1.03 32.01 29.06
N ALA A 205 -0.67 33.23 28.60
CA ALA A 205 -0.04 33.46 27.31
C ALA A 205 1.30 32.70 27.19
N ALA A 206 2.14 32.79 28.21
CA ALA A 206 3.45 32.13 28.26
C ALA A 206 3.29 30.59 28.30
N MET A 207 2.36 30.09 29.12
CA MET A 207 2.08 28.66 29.28
C MET A 207 1.54 28.06 28.01
N ILE A 208 0.59 28.72 27.33
CA ILE A 208 0.03 28.28 26.02
C ILE A 208 1.18 28.06 25.02
N LEU A 209 2.04 29.05 24.83
CA LEU A 209 3.18 28.98 23.90
C LEU A 209 4.15 27.86 24.25
N THR A 210 4.46 27.71 25.53
CA THR A 210 5.41 26.70 26.02
C THR A 210 4.84 25.28 25.86
N LEU A 211 3.59 25.04 26.30
CA LEU A 211 2.96 23.73 26.19
C LEU A 211 2.75 23.30 24.73
N ILE A 212 2.38 24.24 23.87
CA ILE A 212 2.28 23.96 22.43
C ILE A 212 3.66 23.63 21.84
N THR A 213 4.72 24.29 22.31
CA THR A 213 6.10 23.95 21.88
C THR A 213 6.51 22.56 22.40
N VAL A 214 6.07 22.12 23.60
CA VAL A 214 6.21 20.73 24.07
C VAL A 214 5.49 19.77 23.10
N GLY A 215 4.25 20.05 22.78
CA GLY A 215 3.47 19.25 21.82
C GLY A 215 4.20 19.13 20.46
N LYS A 216 4.70 20.23 19.93
CA LYS A 216 5.48 20.26 18.68
C LYS A 216 6.80 19.49 18.77
N MET A 217 7.47 19.51 19.91
CA MET A 217 8.68 18.71 20.11
C MET A 217 8.37 17.20 20.13
N LEU A 218 7.30 16.80 20.82
CA LEU A 218 6.86 15.41 20.86
C LEU A 218 6.43 14.94 19.45
N GLU A 219 5.73 15.79 18.71
CA GLU A 219 5.35 15.56 17.30
C GLU A 219 6.60 15.35 16.43
N ALA A 220 7.58 16.26 16.48
CA ALA A 220 8.80 16.16 15.66
C ALA A 220 9.60 14.89 15.99
N ARG A 221 9.79 14.59 17.29
CA ARG A 221 10.47 13.36 17.72
C ARG A 221 9.76 12.10 17.26
N SER A 222 8.45 12.11 17.26
CA SER A 222 7.63 10.98 16.83
C SER A 222 7.66 10.79 15.33
N LYS A 223 7.64 11.90 14.56
CA LYS A 223 7.87 11.87 13.10
C LYS A 223 9.22 11.25 12.76
N GLY A 224 10.30 11.62 13.50
CA GLY A 224 11.61 11.01 13.32
C GLY A 224 11.58 9.47 13.47
N LYS A 225 10.87 8.96 14.51
CA LYS A 225 10.73 7.50 14.70
C LYS A 225 9.92 6.81 13.61
N THR A 226 8.98 7.48 12.97
CA THR A 226 8.20 6.87 11.88
C THR A 226 9.00 6.75 10.58
N THR A 227 10.03 7.59 10.37
CA THR A 227 10.95 7.48 9.24
C THR A 227 12.08 6.47 9.47
N ASP A 228 12.21 5.90 10.68
CA ASP A 228 13.29 4.95 11.01
C ASP A 228 13.22 3.67 10.17
N ALA A 229 12.03 3.22 9.76
CA ALA A 229 11.87 2.07 8.88
C ALA A 229 12.52 2.33 7.51
N LEU A 230 12.30 3.51 6.93
CA LEU A 230 12.90 3.90 5.65
C LEU A 230 14.42 4.07 5.79
N LYS A 231 14.89 4.71 6.86
CA LYS A 231 16.33 4.83 7.16
C LYS A 231 16.99 3.47 7.34
N SER A 232 16.30 2.54 8.00
CA SER A 232 16.77 1.16 8.19
C SER A 232 16.96 0.45 6.86
N LEU A 233 16.04 0.60 5.90
CA LEU A 233 16.20 0.04 4.55
C LEU A 233 17.36 0.69 3.79
N MET A 234 17.50 2.02 3.86
CA MET A 234 18.61 2.74 3.21
C MET A 234 19.98 2.36 3.79
N SER A 235 20.05 2.06 5.09
CA SER A 235 21.30 1.65 5.74
C SER A 235 21.77 0.24 5.41
N LEU A 236 20.95 -0.58 4.71
CA LEU A 236 21.31 -1.91 4.26
C LEU A 236 22.24 -1.88 3.01
N ALA A 237 22.18 -0.81 2.23
CA ALA A 237 23.02 -0.66 1.05
C ALA A 237 24.50 -0.53 1.44
N PRO A 238 25.42 -1.38 0.93
CA PRO A 238 26.85 -1.19 1.13
C PRO A 238 27.32 0.08 0.43
N ARG A 239 28.35 0.72 0.96
CA ARG A 239 28.89 1.96 0.39
C ARG A 239 29.94 1.71 -0.70
N THR A 240 30.59 0.56 -0.68
CA THR A 240 31.64 0.16 -1.61
C THR A 240 31.33 -1.20 -2.22
N ALA A 241 31.90 -1.46 -3.39
CA ALA A 241 31.82 -2.73 -4.13
C ALA A 241 33.21 -3.15 -4.58
N SER A 242 33.52 -4.45 -4.51
CA SER A 242 34.75 -5.04 -5.07
C SER A 242 34.51 -5.43 -6.52
N VAL A 243 34.88 -4.55 -7.47
CA VAL A 243 34.68 -4.76 -8.92
C VAL A 243 35.94 -5.35 -9.53
N ILE A 244 35.77 -6.26 -10.49
CA ILE A 244 36.89 -6.90 -11.21
C ILE A 244 37.13 -6.13 -12.51
N ARG A 245 38.20 -5.35 -12.57
CA ARG A 245 38.64 -4.61 -13.76
C ARG A 245 40.01 -5.08 -14.19
N ASP A 246 40.19 -5.44 -15.46
CA ASP A 246 41.44 -5.98 -16.00
C ASP A 246 41.97 -7.17 -15.20
N GLY A 247 41.10 -8.04 -14.69
CA GLY A 247 41.47 -9.23 -13.91
C GLY A 247 41.93 -8.93 -12.47
N ARG A 248 41.78 -7.68 -11.99
CA ARG A 248 42.13 -7.29 -10.61
C ARG A 248 40.89 -6.79 -9.87
N GLU A 249 40.76 -7.17 -8.60
CA GLU A 249 39.75 -6.62 -7.73
C GLU A 249 40.10 -5.18 -7.33
N VAL A 250 39.17 -4.26 -7.55
CA VAL A 250 39.32 -2.85 -7.19
C VAL A 250 38.09 -2.46 -6.37
N GLU A 251 38.30 -1.91 -5.18
CA GLU A 251 37.23 -1.37 -4.36
C GLU A 251 36.81 0.00 -4.90
N VAL A 252 35.53 0.15 -5.25
CA VAL A 252 34.96 1.38 -5.77
C VAL A 252 33.68 1.75 -4.99
N PRO A 253 33.31 3.03 -4.93
CA PRO A 253 31.98 3.41 -4.45
C PRO A 253 30.89 2.70 -5.28
N VAL A 254 29.81 2.26 -4.62
CA VAL A 254 28.72 1.50 -5.28
C VAL A 254 28.11 2.29 -6.45
N GLU A 255 28.07 3.62 -6.36
CA GLU A 255 27.55 4.49 -7.41
C GLU A 255 28.39 4.49 -8.70
N GLN A 256 29.60 3.97 -8.65
CA GLN A 256 30.51 3.88 -9.81
C GLN A 256 30.47 2.52 -10.50
N VAL A 257 29.71 1.57 -9.97
CA VAL A 257 29.50 0.26 -10.60
C VAL A 257 28.61 0.42 -11.82
N GLN A 258 29.02 -0.14 -12.96
CA GLN A 258 28.27 -0.09 -14.22
C GLN A 258 27.58 -1.42 -14.50
N GLN A 259 26.48 -1.36 -15.25
CA GLN A 259 25.77 -2.55 -15.70
C GLN A 259 26.70 -3.39 -16.60
N GLY A 260 26.75 -4.70 -16.32
CA GLY A 260 27.61 -5.64 -17.03
C GLY A 260 29.00 -5.83 -16.40
N GLU A 261 29.43 -4.96 -15.46
CA GLU A 261 30.67 -5.15 -14.71
C GLU A 261 30.60 -6.39 -13.81
N GLU A 262 31.76 -7.03 -13.61
CA GLU A 262 31.85 -8.16 -12.69
C GLU A 262 32.30 -7.71 -11.31
N PHE A 263 31.69 -8.27 -10.29
CA PHE A 263 32.01 -7.97 -8.90
C PHE A 263 32.15 -9.25 -8.07
N ALA A 264 32.93 -9.14 -7.01
CA ALA A 264 33.19 -10.23 -6.07
C ALA A 264 32.49 -9.96 -4.74
N VAL A 265 31.95 -11.02 -4.13
CA VAL A 265 31.32 -10.95 -2.79
C VAL A 265 31.84 -12.07 -1.93
N ARG A 266 32.53 -11.72 -0.83
CA ARG A 266 33.11 -12.68 0.12
C ARG A 266 32.08 -13.07 1.19
N PRO A 267 32.33 -14.19 1.90
CA PRO A 267 31.48 -14.52 3.05
C PRO A 267 31.39 -13.39 4.07
N GLY A 268 30.18 -13.07 4.51
CA GLY A 268 29.87 -11.99 5.43
C GLY A 268 29.66 -10.60 4.77
N GLU A 269 29.96 -10.45 3.48
CA GLU A 269 29.77 -9.19 2.76
C GLU A 269 28.33 -9.05 2.24
N SER A 270 27.84 -7.80 2.20
CA SER A 270 26.58 -7.47 1.53
C SER A 270 26.79 -7.35 0.03
N ILE A 271 25.83 -7.86 -0.75
CA ILE A 271 25.83 -7.76 -2.21
C ILE A 271 25.59 -6.30 -2.61
N PRO A 272 26.48 -5.69 -3.42
CA PRO A 272 26.45 -4.25 -3.67
C PRO A 272 25.37 -3.81 -4.67
N VAL A 273 25.10 -4.60 -5.70
CA VAL A 273 24.15 -4.32 -6.76
C VAL A 273 23.44 -5.61 -7.19
N ASP A 274 22.33 -5.53 -7.89
CA ASP A 274 21.67 -6.72 -8.42
C ASP A 274 22.53 -7.35 -9.51
N GLY A 275 22.62 -8.68 -9.51
CA GLY A 275 23.47 -9.40 -10.44
C GLY A 275 23.07 -10.85 -10.66
N VAL A 276 23.82 -11.54 -11.52
CA VAL A 276 23.73 -12.98 -11.75
C VAL A 276 25.06 -13.63 -11.38
N VAL A 277 25.01 -14.74 -10.66
CA VAL A 277 26.18 -15.50 -10.26
C VAL A 277 26.85 -16.11 -11.51
N LEU A 278 28.12 -15.83 -11.72
CA LEU A 278 28.95 -16.42 -12.77
C LEU A 278 29.74 -17.64 -12.27
N GLU A 279 30.32 -17.50 -11.08
CA GLU A 279 31.17 -18.53 -10.46
C GLU A 279 30.91 -18.57 -8.95
N GLY A 280 31.03 -19.75 -8.37
CA GLY A 280 30.85 -20.01 -6.95
C GLY A 280 29.48 -20.51 -6.61
N SER A 281 29.32 -20.97 -5.37
CA SER A 281 28.01 -21.29 -4.77
C SER A 281 28.03 -20.89 -3.31
N SER A 282 26.91 -20.37 -2.83
CA SER A 282 26.79 -19.89 -1.45
C SER A 282 25.36 -19.80 -1.00
N ALA A 283 25.14 -19.91 0.30
CA ALA A 283 23.90 -19.53 0.95
C ALA A 283 23.84 -18.01 1.13
N VAL A 284 22.83 -17.36 0.58
CA VAL A 284 22.61 -15.91 0.67
C VAL A 284 21.42 -15.63 1.58
N ASN A 285 21.62 -14.77 2.57
CA ASN A 285 20.56 -14.32 3.44
C ASN A 285 19.82 -13.15 2.80
N GLU A 286 18.59 -13.40 2.36
CA GLU A 286 17.71 -12.41 1.73
C GLU A 286 16.69 -11.79 2.69
N SER A 287 16.78 -12.08 3.99
CA SER A 287 15.81 -11.65 5.01
C SER A 287 15.59 -10.14 5.09
N ALA A 288 16.58 -9.35 4.70
CA ALA A 288 16.49 -7.90 4.65
C ALA A 288 15.47 -7.38 3.62
N LEU A 289 15.24 -8.12 2.54
CA LEU A 289 14.31 -7.78 1.45
C LEU A 289 13.01 -8.58 1.50
N THR A 290 13.11 -9.88 1.81
CA THR A 290 11.98 -10.82 1.78
C THR A 290 11.32 -11.01 3.14
N GLY A 291 12.04 -10.74 4.23
CA GLY A 291 11.61 -11.05 5.60
C GLY A 291 11.76 -12.52 5.98
N GLU A 292 12.24 -13.38 5.07
CA GLU A 292 12.47 -14.81 5.34
C GLU A 292 13.84 -15.04 5.96
N SER A 293 13.88 -15.75 7.08
CA SER A 293 15.13 -15.98 7.83
C SER A 293 15.98 -17.13 7.31
N ILE A 294 15.43 -17.95 6.40
CA ILE A 294 16.14 -19.12 5.86
C ILE A 294 17.00 -18.64 4.68
N PRO A 295 18.32 -18.84 4.71
CA PRO A 295 19.20 -18.49 3.59
C PRO A 295 18.86 -19.32 2.34
N VAL A 296 18.98 -18.69 1.17
CA VAL A 296 18.72 -19.31 -0.13
C VAL A 296 20.05 -19.70 -0.78
N ASP A 297 20.17 -20.95 -1.19
CA ASP A 297 21.36 -21.41 -1.93
C ASP A 297 21.37 -20.79 -3.34
N LYS A 298 22.51 -20.23 -3.72
CA LYS A 298 22.77 -19.62 -5.04
C LYS A 298 23.91 -20.34 -5.74
N ALA A 299 23.70 -20.64 -7.01
CA ALA A 299 24.65 -21.32 -7.92
C ALA A 299 24.82 -20.48 -9.21
N PRO A 300 25.78 -20.81 -10.07
CA PRO A 300 25.94 -20.12 -11.34
C PRO A 300 24.67 -20.10 -12.18
N GLY A 301 24.28 -18.89 -12.63
CA GLY A 301 23.03 -18.61 -13.32
C GLY A 301 21.92 -18.03 -12.44
N ASP A 302 22.03 -18.11 -11.10
CA ASP A 302 21.04 -17.57 -10.20
C ASP A 302 21.18 -16.07 -9.99
N GLY A 303 20.03 -15.39 -9.80
CA GLY A 303 19.99 -13.97 -9.49
C GLY A 303 20.33 -13.69 -8.03
N VAL A 304 21.04 -12.58 -7.79
CA VAL A 304 21.34 -12.03 -6.46
C VAL A 304 20.88 -10.58 -6.39
N SER A 305 20.38 -10.16 -5.24
CA SER A 305 19.83 -8.81 -5.02
C SER A 305 20.72 -7.97 -4.12
N ALA A 306 20.77 -6.66 -4.39
CA ALA A 306 21.50 -5.69 -3.58
C ALA A 306 21.05 -5.73 -2.11
N ALA A 307 21.99 -5.50 -1.18
CA ALA A 307 21.77 -5.50 0.27
C ALA A 307 21.46 -6.86 0.92
N THR A 308 21.43 -7.95 0.17
CA THR A 308 21.41 -9.31 0.74
C THR A 308 22.82 -9.70 1.19
N VAL A 309 22.96 -10.64 2.13
CA VAL A 309 24.24 -10.96 2.76
C VAL A 309 24.71 -12.35 2.34
N ASN A 310 25.89 -12.42 1.75
CA ASN A 310 26.55 -13.67 1.42
C ASN A 310 27.07 -14.36 2.69
N GLN A 311 26.69 -15.64 2.94
CA GLN A 311 27.04 -16.29 4.21
C GLN A 311 28.27 -17.20 4.18
N SER A 312 28.46 -17.98 3.13
CA SER A 312 29.42 -19.11 3.21
C SER A 312 30.46 -19.17 2.11
N GLY A 313 30.10 -19.00 0.83
CA GLY A 313 30.97 -19.15 -0.30
C GLY A 313 31.49 -17.84 -0.89
N TYR A 314 32.51 -17.90 -1.73
CA TYR A 314 32.88 -16.78 -2.58
C TYR A 314 31.98 -16.77 -3.80
N LEU A 315 31.43 -15.61 -4.14
CA LEU A 315 30.60 -15.41 -5.32
C LEU A 315 31.24 -14.39 -6.25
N ARG A 316 31.35 -14.74 -7.55
CA ARG A 316 31.63 -13.80 -8.63
C ARG A 316 30.38 -13.60 -9.44
N CYS A 317 29.91 -12.36 -9.51
CA CYS A 317 28.64 -12.00 -10.10
C CYS A 317 28.82 -10.95 -11.20
N ARG A 318 27.87 -10.87 -12.14
CA ARG A 318 27.78 -9.80 -13.14
C ARG A 318 26.62 -8.90 -12.80
N ALA A 319 26.87 -7.58 -12.74
CA ALA A 319 25.86 -6.58 -12.44
C ALA A 319 24.79 -6.53 -13.53
N THR A 320 23.53 -6.70 -13.15
CA THR A 320 22.35 -6.63 -14.03
C THR A 320 21.60 -5.32 -13.88
N ARG A 321 21.44 -4.82 -12.64
CA ARG A 321 20.82 -3.54 -12.33
C ARG A 321 21.70 -2.77 -11.35
N VAL A 322 21.87 -1.47 -11.59
CA VAL A 322 22.77 -0.61 -10.82
C VAL A 322 22.08 0.70 -10.41
N GLY A 323 22.57 1.35 -9.37
CA GLY A 323 22.10 2.67 -8.93
C GLY A 323 20.61 2.67 -8.54
N GLN A 324 19.82 3.49 -9.23
CA GLN A 324 18.39 3.65 -8.93
C GLN A 324 17.52 2.47 -9.40
N ASP A 325 18.04 1.61 -10.26
CA ASP A 325 17.31 0.48 -10.83
C ASP A 325 17.48 -0.82 -10.02
N THR A 326 18.31 -0.80 -8.96
CA THR A 326 18.45 -1.96 -8.06
C THR A 326 17.14 -2.24 -7.33
N THR A 327 16.89 -3.51 -7.02
CA THR A 327 15.70 -3.97 -6.27
C THR A 327 15.53 -3.20 -4.96
N LEU A 328 16.62 -2.98 -4.20
CA LEU A 328 16.56 -2.19 -2.97
C LEU A 328 16.15 -0.74 -3.24
N SER A 329 16.69 -0.09 -4.28
CA SER A 329 16.33 1.29 -4.64
C SER A 329 14.87 1.40 -5.04
N GLN A 330 14.33 0.43 -5.78
CA GLN A 330 12.91 0.37 -6.12
C GLN A 330 12.01 0.20 -4.88
N ILE A 331 12.41 -0.65 -3.93
CA ILE A 331 11.70 -0.81 -2.64
C ILE A 331 11.67 0.51 -1.87
N ILE A 332 12.83 1.17 -1.72
CA ILE A 332 12.95 2.47 -1.04
C ILE A 332 12.05 3.51 -1.72
N ARG A 333 12.06 3.55 -3.04
CA ARG A 333 11.21 4.46 -3.83
C ARG A 333 9.72 4.17 -3.61
N MET A 334 9.27 2.92 -3.67
CA MET A 334 7.86 2.55 -3.42
C MET A 334 7.41 2.96 -2.02
N VAL A 335 8.21 2.70 -0.99
CA VAL A 335 7.88 3.13 0.39
C VAL A 335 7.85 4.66 0.52
N SER A 336 8.76 5.37 -0.14
CA SER A 336 8.78 6.83 -0.18
C SER A 336 7.56 7.40 -0.91
N ASP A 337 7.17 6.81 -2.04
CA ASP A 337 6.00 7.22 -2.83
C ASP A 337 4.70 6.96 -2.05
N ALA A 338 4.59 5.82 -1.37
CA ALA A 338 3.47 5.54 -0.47
C ALA A 338 3.36 6.59 0.64
N ALA A 339 4.49 7.01 1.22
CA ALA A 339 4.52 8.07 2.24
C ALA A 339 4.19 9.46 1.68
N ALA A 340 4.47 9.73 0.40
CA ALA A 340 4.21 11.00 -0.27
C ALA A 340 2.76 11.13 -0.77
N THR A 341 2.06 10.01 -1.00
CA THR A 341 0.68 9.99 -1.47
C THR A 341 -0.31 10.12 -0.30
N LYS A 342 -1.55 10.52 -0.59
CA LYS A 342 -2.62 10.61 0.41
C LYS A 342 -3.71 9.59 0.15
N ALA A 343 -4.02 8.82 1.17
CA ALA A 343 -5.19 7.95 1.19
C ALA A 343 -6.51 8.76 1.11
N PRO A 344 -7.58 8.21 0.54
CA PRO A 344 -8.90 8.85 0.49
C PRO A 344 -9.39 9.36 1.85
N ILE A 345 -9.20 8.59 2.93
CA ILE A 345 -9.57 8.98 4.28
C ILE A 345 -8.81 10.22 4.78
N ALA A 346 -7.55 10.39 4.38
CA ALA A 346 -6.75 11.58 4.71
C ALA A 346 -7.29 12.84 4.02
N LYS A 347 -7.75 12.72 2.77
CA LYS A 347 -8.36 13.85 2.05
C LYS A 347 -9.65 14.34 2.73
N ILE A 348 -10.44 13.43 3.29
CA ILE A 348 -11.66 13.77 4.07
C ILE A 348 -11.25 14.50 5.36
N ALA A 349 -10.27 14.00 6.10
CA ALA A 349 -9.77 14.62 7.32
C ALA A 349 -9.23 16.05 7.07
N ASP A 350 -8.51 16.26 5.98
CA ASP A 350 -8.00 17.57 5.57
C ASP A 350 -9.13 18.55 5.24
N LYS A 351 -10.17 18.10 4.54
CA LYS A 351 -11.35 18.92 4.22
C LYS A 351 -12.08 19.36 5.48
N VAL A 352 -12.24 18.45 6.45
CA VAL A 352 -12.84 18.76 7.75
C VAL A 352 -11.98 19.78 8.50
N SER A 353 -10.65 19.60 8.54
CA SER A 353 -9.73 20.55 9.17
C SER A 353 -9.81 21.95 8.59
N GLY A 354 -10.02 22.09 7.29
CA GLY A 354 -10.15 23.38 6.61
C GLY A 354 -11.38 24.19 7.03
N VAL A 355 -12.47 23.52 7.42
CA VAL A 355 -13.70 24.16 7.94
C VAL A 355 -13.62 24.37 9.45
N PHE A 356 -12.94 23.49 10.15
CA PHE A 356 -12.89 23.45 11.60
C PHE A 356 -12.29 24.72 12.21
N VAL A 357 -11.15 25.20 11.71
CA VAL A 357 -10.45 26.38 12.27
C VAL A 357 -11.29 27.66 12.17
N PRO A 358 -11.91 28.03 11.04
CA PRO A 358 -12.84 29.15 10.98
C PRO A 358 -14.04 29.01 11.94
N ALA A 359 -14.60 27.78 12.02
CA ALA A 359 -15.73 27.52 12.93
C ALA A 359 -15.34 27.76 14.40
N VAL A 360 -14.15 27.30 14.82
CA VAL A 360 -13.64 27.52 16.18
C VAL A 360 -13.44 28.99 16.48
N ILE A 361 -12.88 29.78 15.56
CA ILE A 361 -12.73 31.22 15.73
C ILE A 361 -14.10 31.87 15.95
N SER A 362 -15.13 31.46 15.17
CA SER A 362 -16.50 31.98 15.33
C SER A 362 -17.08 31.56 16.68
N ILE A 363 -16.92 30.31 17.12
CA ILE A 363 -17.37 29.81 18.43
C ILE A 363 -16.71 30.61 19.55
N ALA A 364 -15.41 30.86 19.49
CA ALA A 364 -14.68 31.64 20.49
C ALA A 364 -15.22 33.10 20.58
N ALA A 365 -15.44 33.73 19.42
CA ALA A 365 -16.02 35.08 19.37
C ALA A 365 -17.43 35.12 19.95
N VAL A 366 -18.30 34.16 19.59
CA VAL A 366 -19.67 34.03 20.12
C VAL A 366 -19.62 33.77 21.64
N THR A 367 -18.75 32.87 22.10
CA THR A 367 -18.57 32.57 23.53
C THR A 367 -18.21 33.83 24.30
N THR A 368 -17.24 34.63 23.83
CA THR A 368 -16.86 35.88 24.46
C THR A 368 -18.01 36.86 24.49
N ALA A 369 -18.73 37.03 23.37
CA ALA A 369 -19.86 37.93 23.28
C ALA A 369 -21.02 37.52 24.24
N VAL A 370 -21.35 36.24 24.34
CA VAL A 370 -22.38 35.72 25.21
C VAL A 370 -22.06 36.02 26.69
N TRP A 371 -20.82 35.74 27.13
CA TRP A 371 -20.40 36.03 28.51
C TRP A 371 -20.41 37.53 28.83
N LEU A 372 -20.07 38.40 27.87
CA LEU A 372 -20.17 39.85 28.02
C LEU A 372 -21.65 40.29 28.13
N LEU A 373 -22.54 39.73 27.32
CA LEU A 373 -24.00 40.05 27.37
C LEU A 373 -24.65 39.55 28.67
N LEU A 374 -24.11 38.49 29.27
CA LEU A 374 -24.54 38.03 30.60
C LEU A 374 -24.02 38.89 31.76
N GLY A 375 -23.27 39.96 31.46
CA GLY A 375 -22.80 40.92 32.45
C GLY A 375 -21.52 40.54 33.18
N HIS A 376 -20.77 39.56 32.71
CA HIS A 376 -19.48 39.19 33.27
C HIS A 376 -18.35 40.14 32.86
N PRO A 377 -17.28 40.29 33.69
CA PRO A 377 -16.15 41.14 33.36
C PRO A 377 -15.46 40.72 32.04
N VAL A 378 -14.86 41.69 31.35
CA VAL A 378 -14.20 41.47 30.05
C VAL A 378 -13.10 40.39 30.16
N GLY A 379 -12.30 40.41 31.25
CA GLY A 379 -11.28 39.42 31.52
C GLY A 379 -11.83 37.99 31.58
N TYR A 380 -12.93 37.80 32.28
CA TYR A 380 -13.61 36.51 32.41
C TYR A 380 -14.13 36.01 31.05
N ALA A 381 -14.80 36.86 30.27
CA ALA A 381 -15.35 36.54 28.96
C ALA A 381 -14.23 36.17 27.96
N LEU A 382 -13.14 36.96 27.95
CA LEU A 382 -11.97 36.67 27.10
C LEU A 382 -11.30 35.36 27.49
N ALA A 383 -11.16 35.04 28.78
CA ALA A 383 -10.56 33.77 29.23
C ALA A 383 -11.32 32.56 28.67
N ARG A 384 -12.68 32.63 28.56
CA ARG A 384 -13.49 31.56 27.94
C ARG A 384 -13.24 31.47 26.44
N GLY A 385 -13.22 32.59 25.73
CA GLY A 385 -12.88 32.64 24.31
C GLY A 385 -11.48 32.10 24.01
N ILE A 386 -10.49 32.51 24.80
CA ILE A 386 -9.12 32.00 24.69
C ILE A 386 -9.06 30.50 24.96
N SER A 387 -9.77 29.99 25.99
CA SER A 387 -9.84 28.56 26.27
C SER A 387 -10.39 27.75 25.10
N VAL A 388 -11.43 28.26 24.42
CA VAL A 388 -12.01 27.66 23.21
C VAL A 388 -10.97 27.64 22.08
N LEU A 389 -10.27 28.75 21.81
CA LEU A 389 -9.23 28.81 20.77
C LEU A 389 -8.11 27.78 21.01
N VAL A 390 -7.66 27.68 22.26
CA VAL A 390 -6.51 26.84 22.63
C VAL A 390 -6.84 25.37 22.58
N ILE A 391 -7.96 24.92 23.17
CA ILE A 391 -8.32 23.51 23.23
C ILE A 391 -8.68 22.93 21.85
N SER A 392 -9.12 23.79 20.95
CA SER A 392 -9.65 23.37 19.64
C SER A 392 -8.57 23.17 18.57
N CYS A 393 -7.31 23.04 18.93
CA CYS A 393 -6.26 22.81 17.93
C CYS A 393 -6.41 21.43 17.28
N PRO A 394 -6.54 21.32 15.96
CA PRO A 394 -6.66 20.04 15.25
C PRO A 394 -5.30 19.35 14.99
N CYS A 395 -4.33 19.50 15.89
CA CYS A 395 -2.96 19.01 15.72
C CYS A 395 -2.92 17.48 15.48
N ALA A 396 -3.65 16.73 16.30
CA ALA A 396 -3.73 15.28 16.24
C ALA A 396 -4.39 14.80 14.94
N LEU A 397 -5.37 15.52 14.41
CA LEU A 397 -6.10 15.15 13.19
C LEU A 397 -5.19 15.12 11.96
N GLY A 398 -4.28 16.08 11.82
CA GLY A 398 -3.34 16.15 10.70
C GLY A 398 -2.29 15.03 10.69
N LEU A 399 -2.05 14.38 11.83
CA LEU A 399 -1.07 13.30 11.99
C LEU A 399 -1.70 11.91 12.01
N ALA A 400 -2.99 11.82 12.31
CA ALA A 400 -3.70 10.57 12.55
C ALA A 400 -3.54 9.55 11.40
N THR A 401 -3.64 10.02 10.16
CA THR A 401 -3.56 9.16 8.97
C THR A 401 -2.12 8.98 8.47
N PRO A 402 -1.32 10.03 8.23
CA PRO A 402 0.01 9.86 7.63
C PRO A 402 0.97 9.02 8.46
N VAL A 403 0.94 9.16 9.80
CA VAL A 403 1.81 8.39 10.68
C VAL A 403 1.45 6.90 10.64
N ALA A 404 0.16 6.55 10.70
CA ALA A 404 -0.28 5.17 10.65
C ALA A 404 0.05 4.51 9.29
N ILE A 405 -0.13 5.23 8.18
CA ILE A 405 0.23 4.75 6.84
C ILE A 405 1.73 4.49 6.75
N MET A 406 2.58 5.42 7.19
CA MET A 406 4.02 5.26 7.11
C MET A 406 4.51 4.08 7.97
N VAL A 407 3.98 3.92 9.18
CA VAL A 407 4.33 2.76 10.04
C VAL A 407 3.83 1.48 9.40
N GLY A 408 2.59 1.46 8.87
CA GLY A 408 2.02 0.29 8.19
C GLY A 408 2.80 -0.10 6.93
N SER A 409 3.08 0.85 6.03
CA SER A 409 3.89 0.60 4.83
C SER A 409 5.31 0.16 5.17
N GLY A 410 5.93 0.78 6.19
CA GLY A 410 7.26 0.41 6.65
C GLY A 410 7.31 -1.01 7.25
N LEU A 411 6.27 -1.40 8.00
CA LEU A 411 6.14 -2.77 8.50
C LEU A 411 5.90 -3.78 7.37
N GLY A 412 5.08 -3.41 6.37
CA GLY A 412 4.88 -4.20 5.15
C GLY A 412 6.20 -4.44 4.43
N ALA A 413 6.95 -3.38 4.14
CA ALA A 413 8.23 -3.45 3.44
C ALA A 413 9.25 -4.37 4.13
N LYS A 414 9.35 -4.30 5.48
CA LYS A 414 10.19 -5.20 6.28
C LYS A 414 9.81 -6.68 6.16
N ASN A 415 8.59 -6.97 5.71
CA ASN A 415 8.08 -8.33 5.52
C ASN A 415 7.85 -8.68 4.04
N GLY A 416 8.48 -7.96 3.12
CA GLY A 416 8.37 -8.20 1.69
C GLY A 416 7.01 -7.82 1.07
N ILE A 417 6.19 -7.01 1.75
CA ILE A 417 4.89 -6.53 1.27
C ILE A 417 5.00 -5.04 0.97
N LEU A 418 4.97 -4.66 -0.30
CA LEU A 418 5.18 -3.29 -0.76
C LEU A 418 3.88 -2.69 -1.29
N PHE A 419 3.42 -1.60 -0.68
CA PHE A 419 2.29 -0.81 -1.16
C PHE A 419 2.81 0.39 -1.97
N LYS A 420 2.38 0.55 -3.21
CA LYS A 420 2.84 1.66 -4.06
C LYS A 420 2.31 3.02 -3.62
N THR A 421 1.11 3.05 -3.06
CA THR A 421 0.47 4.29 -2.61
C THR A 421 -0.25 4.11 -1.28
N ALA A 422 -0.51 5.21 -0.59
CA ALA A 422 -1.37 5.21 0.59
C ALA A 422 -2.81 4.75 0.28
N ALA A 423 -3.29 5.02 -0.94
CA ALA A 423 -4.60 4.55 -1.40
C ALA A 423 -4.61 3.04 -1.58
N SER A 424 -3.56 2.45 -2.17
CA SER A 424 -3.42 1.00 -2.33
C SER A 424 -3.46 0.29 -0.96
N LEU A 425 -2.78 0.85 0.07
CA LEU A 425 -2.85 0.33 1.44
C LEU A 425 -4.28 0.45 2.01
N GLU A 426 -5.01 1.54 1.76
CA GLU A 426 -6.39 1.71 2.23
C GLU A 426 -7.34 0.74 1.52
N GLU A 427 -7.30 0.62 0.19
CA GLU A 427 -8.21 -0.21 -0.60
C GLU A 427 -8.00 -1.70 -0.35
N THR A 428 -6.74 -2.17 -0.19
CA THR A 428 -6.42 -3.57 0.15
C THR A 428 -7.19 -4.05 1.39
N GLY A 429 -7.37 -3.20 2.41
CA GLY A 429 -8.11 -3.55 3.63
C GLY A 429 -9.63 -3.63 3.45
N ARG A 430 -10.15 -3.10 2.35
CA ARG A 430 -11.58 -3.07 2.01
C ARG A 430 -12.01 -4.20 1.09
N VAL A 431 -11.07 -5.00 0.62
CA VAL A 431 -11.29 -6.11 -0.29
C VAL A 431 -12.32 -7.10 0.28
N GLN A 432 -13.25 -7.53 -0.57
CA GLN A 432 -14.33 -8.47 -0.30
C GLN A 432 -14.21 -9.74 -1.12
N ILE A 433 -13.62 -9.63 -2.32
CA ILE A 433 -13.39 -10.73 -3.25
C ILE A 433 -11.91 -10.75 -3.61
N VAL A 434 -11.27 -11.92 -3.55
CA VAL A 434 -9.91 -12.13 -4.04
C VAL A 434 -9.97 -13.07 -5.23
N ALA A 435 -9.60 -12.55 -6.38
CA ALA A 435 -9.44 -13.32 -7.61
C ALA A 435 -7.98 -13.73 -7.74
N LEU A 436 -7.73 -15.04 -7.78
CA LEU A 436 -6.39 -15.62 -7.87
C LEU A 436 -6.19 -16.18 -9.28
N ASP A 437 -5.10 -15.82 -9.94
CA ASP A 437 -4.67 -16.59 -11.10
C ASP A 437 -4.27 -18.01 -10.67
N LYS A 438 -4.36 -18.98 -11.57
CA LYS A 438 -3.92 -20.33 -11.27
C LYS A 438 -2.40 -20.45 -11.33
N THR A 439 -1.82 -20.16 -12.49
CA THR A 439 -0.42 -20.47 -12.82
C THR A 439 0.54 -19.51 -12.15
N GLY A 440 1.58 -20.02 -11.46
CA GLY A 440 2.55 -19.19 -10.73
C GLY A 440 2.00 -18.56 -9.43
N THR A 441 0.67 -18.49 -9.26
CA THR A 441 -0.01 -17.93 -8.07
C THR A 441 -0.49 -19.02 -7.12
N ILE A 442 -1.49 -19.82 -7.49
CA ILE A 442 -1.96 -20.97 -6.70
C ILE A 442 -1.02 -22.16 -6.88
N THR A 443 -0.49 -22.33 -8.10
CA THR A 443 0.45 -23.38 -8.48
C THR A 443 1.87 -22.82 -8.60
N SER A 444 2.86 -23.72 -8.68
CA SER A 444 4.28 -23.31 -8.78
C SER A 444 4.63 -22.64 -10.10
N GLY A 445 3.80 -22.78 -11.14
CA GLY A 445 4.09 -22.33 -12.50
C GLY A 445 5.15 -23.17 -13.22
N GLN A 446 5.65 -24.21 -12.56
CA GLN A 446 6.63 -25.13 -13.08
C GLN A 446 6.02 -26.53 -13.13
N PRO A 447 5.71 -27.07 -14.33
CA PRO A 447 5.24 -28.44 -14.46
C PRO A 447 6.25 -29.44 -13.88
N ARG A 448 5.76 -30.44 -13.16
CA ARG A 448 6.58 -31.53 -12.59
C ARG A 448 5.96 -32.87 -12.93
N VAL A 449 6.79 -33.89 -13.04
CA VAL A 449 6.33 -35.28 -13.13
C VAL A 449 5.71 -35.68 -11.79
N THR A 450 4.45 -36.05 -11.81
CA THR A 450 3.69 -36.47 -10.61
C THR A 450 3.53 -37.98 -10.52
N ASP A 451 3.37 -38.66 -11.64
CA ASP A 451 3.16 -40.09 -11.69
C ASP A 451 3.90 -40.70 -12.89
N ILE A 452 4.39 -41.93 -12.71
CA ILE A 452 5.05 -42.72 -13.74
C ILE A 452 4.35 -44.08 -13.74
N LEU A 453 3.74 -44.46 -14.86
CA LEU A 453 2.99 -45.67 -15.06
C LEU A 453 3.65 -46.51 -16.18
N PRO A 454 4.64 -47.39 -15.88
CA PRO A 454 5.22 -48.28 -16.85
C PRO A 454 4.18 -49.27 -17.39
N ALA A 455 4.29 -49.63 -18.67
CA ALA A 455 3.52 -50.73 -19.27
C ALA A 455 3.99 -52.09 -18.73
N GLU A 456 3.23 -53.14 -18.94
CA GLU A 456 3.58 -54.49 -18.51
C GLU A 456 4.92 -54.93 -19.07
N GLY A 457 5.82 -55.36 -18.19
CA GLY A 457 7.16 -55.79 -18.56
C GLY A 457 8.16 -54.67 -18.87
N VAL A 458 7.85 -53.41 -18.54
CA VAL A 458 8.76 -52.25 -18.67
C VAL A 458 9.06 -51.73 -17.28
N THR A 459 10.33 -51.35 -17.05
CA THR A 459 10.77 -50.74 -15.78
C THR A 459 10.58 -49.21 -15.82
N GLU A 460 10.41 -48.57 -14.67
CA GLU A 460 10.33 -47.12 -14.55
C GLU A 460 11.60 -46.46 -15.16
N GLN A 461 12.74 -47.06 -14.91
CA GLN A 461 14.01 -46.56 -15.42
C GLN A 461 14.10 -46.62 -16.95
N GLU A 462 13.61 -47.70 -17.56
CA GLU A 462 13.55 -47.86 -19.02
C GLU A 462 12.63 -46.81 -19.64
N LEU A 463 11.43 -46.63 -19.09
CA LEU A 463 10.47 -45.58 -19.53
C LEU A 463 11.09 -44.19 -19.44
N LEU A 464 11.69 -43.85 -18.30
CA LEU A 464 12.35 -42.55 -18.11
C LEU A 464 13.52 -42.31 -19.05
N THR A 465 14.35 -43.34 -19.30
CA THR A 465 15.49 -43.23 -20.21
C THR A 465 15.03 -42.94 -21.65
N HIS A 466 13.99 -43.61 -22.12
CA HIS A 466 13.43 -43.35 -23.45
C HIS A 466 12.74 -42.01 -23.55
N ALA A 467 11.99 -41.61 -22.51
CA ALA A 467 11.38 -40.29 -22.44
C ALA A 467 12.43 -39.17 -22.42
N LEU A 468 13.52 -39.32 -21.65
CA LEU A 468 14.66 -38.41 -21.60
C LEU A 468 15.30 -38.27 -22.98
N ALA A 469 15.51 -39.39 -23.74
CA ALA A 469 16.11 -39.37 -25.07
C ALA A 469 15.28 -38.52 -26.07
N LEU A 470 13.95 -38.59 -25.97
CA LEU A 470 13.04 -37.78 -26.80
C LEU A 470 12.99 -36.31 -26.33
N GLU A 471 12.76 -36.08 -25.05
CA GLU A 471 12.46 -34.75 -24.50
C GLU A 471 13.67 -33.84 -24.40
N GLN A 472 14.93 -34.39 -24.37
CA GLN A 472 16.15 -33.55 -24.33
C GLN A 472 16.35 -32.66 -25.57
N LYS A 473 15.68 -32.97 -26.70
CA LYS A 473 15.68 -32.16 -27.92
C LYS A 473 14.40 -31.34 -28.11
N SER A 474 13.46 -31.45 -27.16
CA SER A 474 12.16 -30.78 -27.20
C SER A 474 12.23 -29.40 -26.51
N GLU A 475 11.67 -28.39 -27.15
CA GLU A 475 11.49 -27.04 -26.57
C GLU A 475 10.15 -26.90 -25.82
N HIS A 476 9.38 -27.96 -25.71
CA HIS A 476 8.06 -27.92 -25.09
C HIS A 476 8.17 -27.73 -23.56
N PRO A 477 7.35 -26.85 -22.91
CA PRO A 477 7.44 -26.62 -21.47
C PRO A 477 7.33 -27.89 -20.61
N LEU A 478 6.60 -28.91 -21.04
CA LEU A 478 6.48 -30.18 -20.33
C LEU A 478 7.73 -31.05 -20.42
N ALA A 479 8.59 -30.84 -21.43
CA ALA A 479 9.85 -31.55 -21.57
C ALA A 479 10.76 -31.34 -20.37
N ARG A 480 10.84 -30.10 -19.87
CA ARG A 480 11.66 -29.76 -18.72
C ARG A 480 11.30 -30.58 -17.47
N ALA A 481 10.02 -30.84 -17.25
CA ALA A 481 9.56 -31.68 -16.14
C ALA A 481 10.10 -33.12 -16.22
N VAL A 482 10.15 -33.68 -17.44
CA VAL A 482 10.71 -35.03 -17.68
C VAL A 482 12.23 -35.02 -17.50
N LEU A 483 12.90 -33.98 -18.01
CA LEU A 483 14.37 -33.81 -17.86
C LEU A 483 14.75 -33.69 -16.39
N ASP A 484 14.05 -32.87 -15.61
CA ASP A 484 14.32 -32.68 -14.17
C ASP A 484 14.09 -33.97 -13.39
N ARG A 485 13.06 -34.75 -13.72
CA ARG A 485 12.77 -36.05 -13.06
C ARG A 485 13.79 -37.11 -13.41
N ALA A 486 14.33 -37.07 -14.63
CA ALA A 486 15.35 -38.00 -15.12
C ALA A 486 16.78 -37.53 -14.81
N ALA A 487 16.96 -36.47 -14.00
CA ALA A 487 18.28 -35.97 -13.61
C ALA A 487 19.15 -37.10 -12.98
N GLY A 488 20.34 -37.31 -13.51
CA GLY A 488 21.21 -38.40 -13.11
C GLY A 488 21.17 -39.65 -14.00
N LEU A 489 20.22 -39.72 -14.95
CA LEU A 489 20.25 -40.77 -16.01
C LEU A 489 21.05 -40.28 -17.23
N THR A 490 21.72 -41.19 -17.91
CA THR A 490 22.41 -40.87 -19.16
C THR A 490 21.40 -41.04 -20.32
N ALA A 491 21.16 -39.97 -21.05
CA ALA A 491 20.32 -40.00 -22.22
C ALA A 491 21.05 -40.67 -23.39
N PRO A 492 20.49 -41.70 -24.05
CA PRO A 492 21.04 -42.23 -25.29
C PRO A 492 20.87 -41.20 -26.42
N GLU A 493 21.83 -41.13 -27.32
CA GLU A 493 21.76 -40.25 -28.50
C GLU A 493 20.72 -40.76 -29.48
N VAL A 494 19.81 -39.88 -29.91
CA VAL A 494 18.76 -40.14 -30.91
C VAL A 494 19.04 -39.38 -32.21
N SER A 495 18.75 -40.03 -33.34
CA SER A 495 18.74 -39.41 -34.66
C SER A 495 17.31 -39.12 -35.13
N ASP A 496 17.22 -38.39 -36.25
CA ASP A 496 15.93 -38.10 -36.96
C ASP A 496 14.82 -37.58 -36.03
N PHE A 497 15.16 -36.69 -35.08
CA PHE A 497 14.21 -36.08 -34.19
C PHE A 497 13.24 -35.16 -34.95
N GLN A 498 11.94 -35.37 -34.71
CA GLN A 498 10.88 -34.57 -35.29
C GLN A 498 9.83 -34.21 -34.22
N ALA A 499 9.56 -32.92 -34.08
CA ALA A 499 8.41 -32.46 -33.33
C ALA A 499 7.20 -32.35 -34.26
N LEU A 500 6.09 -33.00 -33.89
CA LEU A 500 4.85 -33.02 -34.65
C LEU A 500 3.82 -32.13 -33.94
N PRO A 501 3.60 -30.89 -34.39
CA PRO A 501 2.74 -29.94 -33.69
C PRO A 501 1.34 -30.50 -33.39
N GLY A 502 0.89 -30.41 -32.13
CA GLY A 502 -0.42 -30.90 -31.66
C GLY A 502 -0.52 -32.43 -31.48
N ASN A 503 0.50 -33.21 -31.83
CA ASN A 503 0.50 -34.66 -31.72
C ASN A 503 1.54 -35.18 -30.72
N GLY A 504 2.81 -34.92 -30.95
CA GLY A 504 3.90 -35.44 -30.12
C GLY A 504 5.26 -35.35 -30.78
N LEU A 505 6.18 -36.22 -30.36
CA LEU A 505 7.55 -36.27 -30.76
C LEU A 505 7.90 -37.62 -31.36
N THR A 506 8.83 -37.69 -32.30
CA THR A 506 9.42 -38.94 -32.83
C THR A 506 10.93 -38.81 -33.00
N ALA A 507 11.67 -39.89 -32.78
CA ALA A 507 13.09 -39.97 -33.03
C ALA A 507 13.53 -41.42 -33.30
N VAL A 508 14.70 -41.64 -33.75
CA VAL A 508 15.27 -42.99 -33.96
C VAL A 508 16.41 -43.26 -32.95
N LEU A 509 16.27 -44.33 -32.17
CA LEU A 509 17.29 -44.85 -31.26
C LEU A 509 17.70 -46.24 -31.69
N GLU A 510 18.97 -46.44 -32.04
CA GLU A 510 19.53 -47.73 -32.47
C GLU A 510 18.74 -48.45 -33.58
N GLY A 511 18.17 -47.64 -34.51
CA GLY A 511 17.36 -48.14 -35.62
C GLY A 511 15.90 -48.42 -35.28
N ARG A 512 15.42 -48.16 -34.07
CA ARG A 512 14.05 -48.25 -33.62
C ARG A 512 13.41 -46.87 -33.53
N THR A 513 12.17 -46.72 -33.97
CA THR A 513 11.44 -45.46 -33.86
C THR A 513 10.88 -45.32 -32.48
N LEU A 514 11.36 -44.31 -31.76
CA LEU A 514 10.78 -43.83 -30.50
C LEU A 514 9.70 -42.80 -30.80
N TRP A 515 8.65 -42.77 -29.98
CA TRP A 515 7.62 -41.75 -30.05
C TRP A 515 7.13 -41.38 -28.65
N GLY A 516 6.67 -40.12 -28.51
CA GLY A 516 6.02 -39.63 -27.32
C GLY A 516 4.95 -38.62 -27.67
N GLY A 517 3.80 -38.61 -26.94
CA GLY A 517 2.74 -37.66 -27.25
C GLY A 517 1.43 -37.85 -26.52
N SER A 518 0.34 -37.30 -27.10
CA SER A 518 -1.01 -37.35 -26.54
C SER A 518 -1.68 -38.74 -26.71
N ALA A 519 -2.80 -38.99 -26.01
CA ALA A 519 -3.58 -40.20 -26.12
C ALA A 519 -4.00 -40.47 -27.58
N ALA A 520 -4.53 -39.46 -28.28
CA ALA A 520 -4.95 -39.53 -29.66
C ALA A 520 -3.80 -39.88 -30.65
N PHE A 521 -2.57 -39.47 -30.30
CA PHE A 521 -1.38 -39.81 -31.06
C PHE A 521 -0.95 -41.27 -30.83
N THR A 522 -1.16 -41.79 -29.61
CA THR A 522 -0.83 -43.14 -29.16
C THR A 522 -1.79 -44.18 -29.79
N GLU A 523 -3.10 -43.93 -29.80
CA GLU A 523 -4.12 -44.84 -30.34
C GLU A 523 -3.86 -45.24 -31.79
N LYS A 524 -3.17 -44.40 -32.55
CA LYS A 524 -2.79 -44.67 -33.95
C LYS A 524 -1.55 -45.56 -34.08
N ARG A 525 -0.82 -45.85 -32.99
CA ARG A 525 0.50 -46.51 -33.02
C ARG A 525 0.60 -47.74 -32.14
N ALA A 526 -0.01 -47.69 -30.95
CA ALA A 526 0.06 -48.82 -30.02
C ALA A 526 -1.26 -49.02 -29.28
N ALA A 527 -1.55 -50.26 -28.91
CA ALA A 527 -2.69 -50.57 -28.06
C ALA A 527 -2.39 -50.21 -26.61
N VAL A 528 -3.30 -49.47 -25.95
CA VAL A 528 -3.27 -49.17 -24.54
C VAL A 528 -4.07 -50.20 -23.78
N SER A 529 -3.50 -50.78 -22.72
CA SER A 529 -4.26 -51.76 -21.91
C SER A 529 -5.43 -51.08 -21.20
N PRO A 530 -6.57 -51.77 -20.98
CA PRO A 530 -7.73 -51.17 -20.32
C PRO A 530 -7.44 -50.63 -18.92
N ASP A 531 -6.54 -51.32 -18.16
CA ASP A 531 -6.12 -50.85 -16.83
C ASP A 531 -5.33 -49.53 -16.90
N LEU A 532 -4.41 -49.44 -17.84
CA LEU A 532 -3.58 -48.22 -18.01
C LEU A 532 -4.44 -47.06 -18.53
N GLN A 533 -5.40 -47.35 -19.41
CA GLN A 533 -6.37 -46.37 -19.90
C GLN A 533 -7.24 -45.82 -18.76
N ALA A 534 -7.79 -46.69 -17.89
CA ALA A 534 -8.58 -46.25 -16.74
C ALA A 534 -7.76 -45.40 -15.76
N ARG A 535 -6.52 -45.78 -15.49
CA ARG A 535 -5.60 -44.95 -14.64
C ARG A 535 -5.27 -43.62 -15.26
N THR A 536 -5.04 -43.57 -16.55
CA THR A 536 -4.70 -42.35 -17.28
C THR A 536 -5.92 -41.39 -17.33
N GLU A 537 -7.12 -41.92 -17.50
CA GLU A 537 -8.36 -41.12 -17.39
C GLU A 537 -8.56 -40.56 -16.00
N GLU A 538 -8.23 -41.34 -14.96
CA GLU A 538 -8.28 -40.82 -13.58
C GLU A 538 -7.25 -39.73 -13.32
N LEU A 539 -6.02 -39.87 -13.81
CA LEU A 539 -5.01 -38.79 -13.73
C LEU A 539 -5.47 -37.53 -14.46
N SER A 540 -6.12 -37.70 -15.65
CA SER A 540 -6.69 -36.58 -16.38
C SER A 540 -7.85 -35.93 -15.61
N ARG A 541 -8.67 -36.68 -14.85
CA ARG A 541 -9.71 -36.15 -13.97
C ARG A 541 -9.13 -35.36 -12.81
N GLN A 542 -7.92 -35.72 -12.35
CA GLN A 542 -7.17 -35.00 -11.30
C GLN A 542 -6.47 -33.73 -11.83
N GLY A 543 -6.64 -33.40 -13.13
CA GLY A 543 -6.01 -32.21 -13.71
C GLY A 543 -4.56 -32.42 -14.18
N LYS A 544 -4.09 -33.67 -14.24
CA LYS A 544 -2.74 -33.99 -14.73
C LYS A 544 -2.76 -34.21 -16.23
N THR A 545 -1.65 -33.96 -16.89
CA THR A 545 -1.46 -34.17 -18.33
C THR A 545 -0.67 -35.47 -18.56
N PRO A 546 -1.29 -36.56 -19.02
CA PRO A 546 -0.61 -37.80 -19.31
C PRO A 546 0.10 -37.70 -20.66
N LEU A 547 1.40 -37.99 -20.65
CA LEU A 547 2.26 -38.11 -21.81
C LEU A 547 2.56 -39.60 -22.03
N PHE A 548 2.24 -40.11 -23.21
CA PHE A 548 2.46 -41.51 -23.58
C PHE A 548 3.80 -41.65 -24.30
N PHE A 549 4.57 -42.69 -23.99
CA PHE A 549 5.86 -42.97 -24.61
C PHE A 549 5.88 -44.41 -25.12
N GLY A 550 6.46 -44.60 -26.29
CA GLY A 550 6.54 -45.92 -26.90
C GLY A 550 7.72 -46.08 -27.87
N ALA A 551 7.92 -47.33 -28.28
CA ALA A 551 8.95 -47.70 -29.28
C ALA A 551 8.29 -48.64 -30.29
N GLU A 552 8.40 -48.30 -31.60
CA GLU A 552 7.74 -49.02 -32.69
C GLU A 552 6.21 -49.06 -32.47
N ASP A 553 5.64 -50.26 -32.36
CA ASP A 553 4.24 -50.58 -32.11
C ASP A 553 3.95 -50.90 -30.63
N ARG A 554 4.96 -50.75 -29.75
CA ARG A 554 4.84 -51.09 -28.31
C ARG A 554 4.80 -49.84 -27.47
N LEU A 555 3.77 -49.76 -26.60
CA LEU A 555 3.72 -48.76 -25.56
C LEU A 555 4.70 -49.09 -24.41
N LEU A 556 5.54 -48.15 -24.01
CA LEU A 556 6.45 -48.24 -22.87
C LEU A 556 5.81 -47.81 -21.57
N GLY A 557 4.92 -46.80 -21.63
CA GLY A 557 4.21 -46.35 -20.44
C GLY A 557 3.70 -44.90 -20.57
N VAL A 558 3.25 -44.36 -19.47
CA VAL A 558 2.69 -43.03 -19.36
C VAL A 558 3.42 -42.26 -18.24
N ILE A 559 3.80 -41.02 -18.51
CA ILE A 559 4.33 -40.07 -17.51
C ILE A 559 3.32 -38.94 -17.38
N ALA A 560 2.76 -38.76 -16.18
CA ALA A 560 1.85 -37.66 -15.93
C ALA A 560 2.62 -36.44 -15.41
N VAL A 561 2.34 -35.30 -16.01
CA VAL A 561 2.93 -34.01 -15.67
C VAL A 561 1.81 -33.07 -15.24
N ALA A 562 2.04 -32.32 -14.16
CA ALA A 562 1.11 -31.31 -13.70
C ALA A 562 1.86 -30.11 -13.12
N ASP A 563 1.20 -28.95 -13.18
CA ASP A 563 1.58 -27.78 -12.42
C ASP A 563 1.04 -27.93 -11.00
N VAL A 564 1.94 -28.15 -10.05
CA VAL A 564 1.59 -28.56 -8.68
C VAL A 564 1.16 -27.35 -7.85
N ILE A 565 0.09 -27.53 -7.06
CA ILE A 565 -0.36 -26.52 -6.08
C ILE A 565 0.77 -26.28 -5.06
N LYS A 566 1.07 -25.01 -4.76
CA LYS A 566 2.03 -24.63 -3.71
C LYS A 566 1.51 -25.14 -2.35
N GLU A 567 2.41 -25.58 -1.48
CA GLU A 567 2.06 -26.15 -0.17
C GLU A 567 1.28 -25.16 0.71
N ASP A 568 1.55 -23.88 0.57
CA ASP A 568 0.94 -22.80 1.34
C ASP A 568 -0.42 -22.33 0.78
N SER A 569 -0.74 -22.62 -0.49
CA SER A 569 -1.96 -22.13 -1.15
C SER A 569 -3.26 -22.56 -0.45
N PRO A 570 -3.46 -23.83 -0.03
CA PRO A 570 -4.68 -24.20 0.68
C PRO A 570 -4.82 -23.51 2.04
N GLN A 571 -3.70 -23.21 2.72
CA GLN A 571 -3.72 -22.46 3.97
C GLN A 571 -4.09 -21.00 3.71
N ALA A 572 -3.50 -20.36 2.72
CA ALA A 572 -3.79 -18.98 2.34
C ALA A 572 -5.27 -18.77 1.99
N VAL A 573 -5.84 -19.69 1.19
CA VAL A 573 -7.27 -19.67 0.85
C VAL A 573 -8.15 -19.81 2.09
N ARG A 574 -7.82 -20.74 3.01
CA ARG A 574 -8.55 -20.87 4.29
C ARG A 574 -8.49 -19.59 5.11
N GLU A 575 -7.32 -18.94 5.22
CA GLU A 575 -7.17 -17.69 5.97
C GLU A 575 -8.01 -16.55 5.36
N LEU A 576 -8.02 -16.41 4.02
CA LEU A 576 -8.87 -15.44 3.33
C LEU A 576 -10.37 -15.68 3.62
N ARG A 577 -10.83 -16.91 3.54
CA ARG A 577 -12.22 -17.30 3.86
C ARG A 577 -12.57 -17.02 5.32
N ASN A 578 -11.63 -17.25 6.24
CA ASN A 578 -11.81 -16.94 7.67
C ASN A 578 -11.94 -15.43 7.91
N MET A 579 -11.31 -14.60 7.09
CA MET A 579 -11.50 -13.14 7.10
C MET A 579 -12.84 -12.69 6.48
N GLY A 580 -13.66 -13.62 5.96
CA GLY A 580 -14.93 -13.35 5.27
C GLY A 580 -14.74 -12.86 3.84
N ILE A 581 -13.64 -13.22 3.19
CA ILE A 581 -13.34 -12.87 1.80
C ILE A 581 -13.76 -14.03 0.90
N HIS A 582 -14.45 -13.72 -0.19
CA HIS A 582 -14.82 -14.69 -1.23
C HIS A 582 -13.64 -14.92 -2.17
N VAL A 583 -13.20 -16.17 -2.30
CA VAL A 583 -12.01 -16.52 -3.09
C VAL A 583 -12.41 -17.15 -4.42
N VAL A 584 -11.97 -16.55 -5.52
CA VAL A 584 -12.27 -16.97 -6.89
C VAL A 584 -10.97 -17.34 -7.58
N MET A 585 -10.93 -18.49 -8.25
CA MET A 585 -9.82 -18.86 -9.12
C MET A 585 -10.14 -18.55 -10.56
N LEU A 586 -9.23 -17.88 -11.28
CA LEU A 586 -9.29 -17.62 -12.72
C LEU A 586 -8.27 -18.51 -13.44
N THR A 587 -8.66 -19.16 -14.54
CA THR A 587 -7.74 -19.99 -15.32
C THR A 587 -8.19 -20.14 -16.78
N GLY A 588 -7.22 -20.28 -17.69
CA GLY A 588 -7.47 -20.65 -19.07
C GLY A 588 -7.73 -22.15 -19.28
N ASP A 589 -7.56 -22.97 -18.25
CA ASP A 589 -7.76 -24.41 -18.34
C ASP A 589 -9.24 -24.77 -18.62
N ASN A 590 -9.45 -25.98 -19.09
CA ASN A 590 -10.78 -26.52 -19.22
C ASN A 590 -11.51 -26.67 -17.87
N GLN A 591 -12.82 -26.67 -17.88
CA GLN A 591 -13.67 -26.68 -16.70
C GLN A 591 -13.35 -27.82 -15.72
N ARG A 592 -13.04 -29.02 -16.24
CA ARG A 592 -12.78 -30.22 -15.42
C ARG A 592 -11.47 -30.09 -14.62
N THR A 593 -10.39 -29.73 -15.29
CA THR A 593 -9.08 -29.50 -14.66
C THR A 593 -9.16 -28.35 -13.64
N ALA A 594 -9.80 -27.25 -14.01
CA ALA A 594 -9.97 -26.09 -13.16
C ALA A 594 -10.73 -26.41 -11.87
N GLN A 595 -11.84 -27.19 -11.97
CA GLN A 595 -12.61 -27.62 -10.79
C GLN A 595 -11.80 -28.53 -9.86
N ALA A 596 -10.99 -29.44 -10.41
CA ALA A 596 -10.13 -30.32 -9.60
C ALA A 596 -9.11 -29.52 -8.78
N ILE A 597 -8.42 -28.56 -9.43
CA ILE A 597 -7.44 -27.71 -8.77
C ILE A 597 -8.13 -26.77 -7.75
N GLY A 598 -9.27 -26.17 -8.13
CA GLY A 598 -10.02 -25.31 -7.24
C GLY A 598 -10.53 -26.01 -5.98
N ALA A 599 -10.97 -27.25 -6.10
CA ALA A 599 -11.36 -28.07 -4.96
C ALA A 599 -10.18 -28.40 -4.03
N GLN A 600 -9.01 -28.71 -4.59
CA GLN A 600 -7.78 -28.96 -3.81
C GLN A 600 -7.29 -27.69 -3.10
N ALA A 601 -7.34 -26.52 -3.76
CA ALA A 601 -6.99 -25.24 -3.17
C ALA A 601 -8.04 -24.74 -2.16
N GLY A 602 -9.30 -25.20 -2.26
CA GLY A 602 -10.41 -24.85 -1.38
C GLY A 602 -11.05 -23.49 -1.70
N VAL A 603 -10.99 -23.03 -2.96
CA VAL A 603 -11.61 -21.77 -3.39
C VAL A 603 -13.14 -21.88 -3.40
N ASP A 604 -13.83 -20.73 -3.31
CA ASP A 604 -15.30 -20.68 -3.27
C ASP A 604 -15.90 -20.76 -4.68
N GLN A 605 -15.20 -20.26 -5.70
CA GLN A 605 -15.67 -20.22 -7.09
C GLN A 605 -14.51 -20.43 -8.06
N VAL A 606 -14.78 -21.10 -9.19
CA VAL A 606 -13.84 -21.31 -10.29
C VAL A 606 -14.41 -20.71 -11.56
N ILE A 607 -13.64 -19.88 -12.25
CA ILE A 607 -13.96 -19.36 -13.59
C ILE A 607 -12.90 -19.92 -14.56
N ALA A 608 -13.30 -20.91 -15.34
CA ALA A 608 -12.45 -21.67 -16.25
C ALA A 608 -12.59 -21.18 -17.71
N GLY A 609 -11.62 -21.56 -18.56
CA GLY A 609 -11.66 -21.24 -19.99
C GLY A 609 -11.45 -19.75 -20.30
N VAL A 610 -10.85 -19.00 -19.38
CA VAL A 610 -10.66 -17.56 -19.54
C VAL A 610 -9.34 -17.29 -20.24
N LEU A 611 -9.38 -16.86 -21.47
CA LEU A 611 -8.20 -16.39 -22.21
C LEU A 611 -7.62 -15.13 -21.54
N PRO A 612 -6.33 -14.79 -21.76
CA PRO A 612 -5.70 -13.62 -21.15
C PRO A 612 -6.51 -12.33 -21.31
N GLU A 613 -7.06 -12.08 -22.51
CA GLU A 613 -7.91 -10.91 -22.81
C GLU A 613 -9.26 -10.94 -22.05
N GLY A 614 -9.76 -12.11 -21.71
CA GLY A 614 -11.01 -12.31 -20.99
C GLY A 614 -10.89 -12.11 -19.46
N LYS A 615 -9.67 -12.15 -18.90
CA LYS A 615 -9.45 -11.98 -17.45
C LYS A 615 -9.92 -10.61 -16.96
N GLU A 616 -9.66 -9.54 -17.72
CA GLU A 616 -10.13 -8.18 -17.39
C GLU A 616 -11.66 -8.12 -17.32
N ALA A 617 -12.36 -8.74 -18.28
CA ALA A 617 -13.82 -8.79 -18.31
C ALA A 617 -14.40 -9.60 -17.11
N ALA A 618 -13.70 -10.67 -16.68
CA ALA A 618 -14.10 -11.42 -15.50
C ALA A 618 -13.96 -10.57 -14.23
N ILE A 619 -12.84 -9.84 -14.06
CA ILE A 619 -12.64 -8.91 -12.94
C ILE A 619 -13.72 -7.83 -12.93
N ARG A 620 -14.05 -7.23 -14.09
CA ARG A 620 -15.10 -6.21 -14.22
C ARG A 620 -16.46 -6.72 -13.74
N ARG A 621 -16.79 -7.98 -14.03
CA ARG A 621 -18.01 -8.62 -13.53
C ARG A 621 -17.98 -8.84 -12.02
N LEU A 622 -16.86 -9.29 -11.47
CA LEU A 622 -16.70 -9.47 -10.03
C LEU A 622 -16.79 -8.13 -9.27
N MET A 623 -16.28 -7.03 -9.82
CA MET A 623 -16.36 -5.69 -9.22
C MET A 623 -17.80 -5.18 -9.05
N GLN A 624 -18.75 -5.69 -9.81
CA GLN A 624 -20.18 -5.37 -9.61
C GLN A 624 -20.73 -5.99 -8.31
N ARG A 625 -20.12 -7.08 -7.82
CA ARG A 625 -20.51 -7.78 -6.58
C ARG A 625 -19.87 -7.18 -5.34
N GLY A 626 -18.70 -6.57 -5.47
CA GLY A 626 -17.97 -6.03 -4.33
C GLY A 626 -16.56 -5.57 -4.71
N LYS A 627 -15.78 -5.15 -3.72
CA LYS A 627 -14.38 -4.74 -3.90
C LYS A 627 -13.50 -5.95 -4.21
N VAL A 628 -12.80 -5.91 -5.35
CA VAL A 628 -12.00 -7.02 -5.88
C VAL A 628 -10.51 -6.74 -5.79
N ALA A 629 -9.76 -7.69 -5.23
CA ALA A 629 -8.32 -7.78 -5.46
C ALA A 629 -8.03 -8.86 -6.51
N MET A 630 -7.20 -8.55 -7.50
CA MET A 630 -6.64 -9.53 -8.44
C MET A 630 -5.22 -9.86 -8.01
N VAL A 631 -4.89 -11.14 -7.94
CA VAL A 631 -3.54 -11.65 -7.63
C VAL A 631 -3.01 -12.43 -8.82
N GLY A 632 -1.84 -12.06 -9.31
CA GLY A 632 -1.18 -12.71 -10.45
C GLY A 632 0.33 -12.48 -10.43
N ASP A 633 1.07 -13.24 -11.23
CA ASP A 633 2.54 -13.25 -11.28
C ASP A 633 3.10 -12.74 -12.62
N GLY A 634 2.28 -12.64 -13.65
CA GLY A 634 2.73 -12.54 -15.01
C GLY A 634 2.29 -11.33 -15.81
N ILE A 635 2.93 -11.18 -16.96
CA ILE A 635 2.61 -10.17 -17.99
C ILE A 635 1.16 -10.32 -18.48
N ASN A 636 0.67 -11.55 -18.53
CA ASN A 636 -0.68 -11.86 -19.00
C ASN A 636 -1.79 -11.35 -18.07
N ASP A 637 -1.46 -11.06 -16.81
CA ASP A 637 -2.39 -10.59 -15.80
C ASP A 637 -2.43 -9.07 -15.67
N ALA A 638 -1.47 -8.35 -16.27
CA ALA A 638 -1.34 -6.90 -16.14
C ALA A 638 -2.66 -6.13 -16.43
N PRO A 639 -3.45 -6.44 -17.46
CA PRO A 639 -4.74 -5.78 -17.69
C PRO A 639 -5.75 -6.05 -16.56
N ALA A 640 -5.77 -7.26 -16.01
CA ALA A 640 -6.66 -7.65 -14.92
C ALA A 640 -6.22 -7.03 -13.58
N LEU A 641 -4.90 -6.98 -13.31
CA LEU A 641 -4.30 -6.31 -12.15
C LEU A 641 -4.65 -4.81 -12.14
N THR A 642 -4.45 -4.13 -13.26
CA THR A 642 -4.77 -2.70 -13.39
C THR A 642 -6.28 -2.43 -13.28
N ARG A 643 -7.13 -3.37 -13.71
CA ARG A 643 -8.58 -3.22 -13.69
C ARG A 643 -9.19 -3.38 -12.31
N ALA A 644 -8.66 -4.26 -11.48
CA ALA A 644 -9.15 -4.53 -10.13
C ALA A 644 -9.15 -3.29 -9.23
N ASP A 645 -9.92 -3.29 -8.15
CA ASP A 645 -9.82 -2.25 -7.11
C ASP A 645 -8.44 -2.27 -6.43
N THR A 646 -7.79 -3.43 -6.40
CA THR A 646 -6.42 -3.62 -5.93
C THR A 646 -5.74 -4.70 -6.75
N GLY A 647 -4.70 -4.37 -7.50
CA GLY A 647 -3.82 -5.33 -8.15
C GLY A 647 -2.71 -5.78 -7.20
N ILE A 648 -2.48 -7.07 -7.06
CA ILE A 648 -1.44 -7.67 -6.22
C ILE A 648 -0.54 -8.54 -7.09
N ALA A 649 0.71 -8.12 -7.29
CA ALA A 649 1.73 -8.94 -7.95
C ALA A 649 2.41 -9.84 -6.94
N ILE A 650 2.56 -11.14 -7.25
CA ILE A 650 3.20 -12.14 -6.39
C ILE A 650 4.51 -12.61 -7.01
N GLY A 651 5.57 -12.66 -6.17
CA GLY A 651 6.93 -12.94 -6.62
C GLY A 651 7.59 -11.73 -7.29
N ALA A 652 8.90 -11.64 -7.22
CA ALA A 652 9.68 -10.59 -7.89
C ALA A 652 9.74 -10.79 -9.44
N GLY A 653 8.61 -11.21 -10.03
CA GLY A 653 8.44 -11.61 -11.42
C GLY A 653 8.74 -10.52 -12.46
N ALA A 654 7.95 -10.45 -13.51
CA ALA A 654 8.16 -9.50 -14.61
C ALA A 654 7.94 -8.04 -14.16
N ASP A 655 8.84 -7.14 -14.57
CA ASP A 655 8.74 -5.70 -14.31
C ASP A 655 7.35 -5.13 -14.70
N VAL A 656 6.73 -5.68 -15.74
CA VAL A 656 5.38 -5.29 -16.20
C VAL A 656 4.28 -5.60 -15.18
N ALA A 657 4.36 -6.74 -14.47
CA ALA A 657 3.39 -7.08 -13.42
C ALA A 657 3.59 -6.16 -12.20
N ILE A 658 4.86 -5.87 -11.87
CA ILE A 658 5.19 -4.90 -10.83
C ILE A 658 4.62 -3.54 -11.18
N ASP A 659 4.74 -3.07 -12.41
CA ASP A 659 4.23 -1.76 -12.82
C ASP A 659 2.69 -1.68 -12.81
N ALA A 660 2.01 -2.76 -13.14
CA ALA A 660 0.54 -2.84 -13.19
C ALA A 660 -0.13 -2.98 -11.82
N ALA A 661 0.58 -3.53 -10.82
CA ALA A 661 0.01 -3.83 -9.51
C ALA A 661 0.05 -2.63 -8.55
N ASP A 662 -0.86 -2.60 -7.57
CA ASP A 662 -0.92 -1.67 -6.44
C ASP A 662 -0.09 -2.15 -5.24
N VAL A 663 0.00 -3.46 -5.09
CA VAL A 663 0.76 -4.15 -4.04
C VAL A 663 1.70 -5.14 -4.68
N VAL A 664 2.95 -5.15 -4.24
CA VAL A 664 3.97 -6.10 -4.70
C VAL A 664 4.39 -6.98 -3.53
N LEU A 665 4.25 -8.29 -3.70
CA LEU A 665 4.71 -9.29 -2.76
C LEU A 665 6.05 -9.82 -3.27
N MET A 666 7.11 -9.58 -2.51
CA MET A 666 8.48 -9.96 -2.90
C MET A 666 8.69 -11.47 -2.92
N ASN A 667 7.94 -12.19 -2.07
CA ASN A 667 7.97 -13.65 -2.00
C ASN A 667 6.94 -14.28 -2.93
N SER A 668 7.21 -15.50 -3.36
CA SER A 668 6.24 -16.31 -4.11
C SER A 668 5.19 -16.98 -3.23
N SER A 669 5.12 -16.68 -1.93
CA SER A 669 4.19 -17.29 -0.98
C SER A 669 2.80 -16.67 -1.09
N LEU A 670 1.77 -17.50 -1.28
CA LEU A 670 0.39 -17.03 -1.32
C LEU A 670 -0.09 -16.57 0.07
N LEU A 671 0.57 -16.98 1.17
CA LEU A 671 0.27 -16.51 2.53
C LEU A 671 0.52 -15.02 2.74
N ASP A 672 1.31 -14.37 1.88
CA ASP A 672 1.53 -12.94 1.96
C ASP A 672 0.31 -12.12 1.49
N VAL A 673 -0.62 -12.71 0.74
CA VAL A 673 -1.89 -12.06 0.37
C VAL A 673 -2.78 -11.82 1.60
N PRO A 674 -3.15 -12.84 2.42
CA PRO A 674 -3.87 -12.60 3.66
C PRO A 674 -3.09 -11.72 4.64
N ALA A 675 -1.75 -11.81 4.67
CA ALA A 675 -0.91 -10.95 5.50
C ALA A 675 -1.00 -9.48 5.09
N ALA A 676 -0.99 -9.15 3.79
CA ALA A 676 -1.17 -7.81 3.24
C ALA A 676 -2.55 -7.22 3.61
N ILE A 677 -3.61 -8.00 3.44
CA ILE A 677 -4.97 -7.59 3.80
C ILE A 677 -5.11 -7.37 5.31
N ARG A 678 -4.49 -8.23 6.12
CA ARG A 678 -4.48 -8.13 7.60
C ARG A 678 -3.77 -6.87 8.06
N LEU A 679 -2.59 -6.59 7.50
CA LEU A 679 -1.83 -5.37 7.77
C LEU A 679 -2.62 -4.11 7.40
N SER A 680 -3.20 -4.10 6.23
CA SER A 680 -4.04 -2.99 5.77
C SER A 680 -5.24 -2.76 6.70
N ARG A 681 -5.97 -3.82 7.07
CA ARG A 681 -7.08 -3.74 8.03
C ARG A 681 -6.66 -3.23 9.41
N ALA A 682 -5.49 -3.65 9.90
CA ALA A 682 -4.92 -3.17 11.16
C ALA A 682 -4.57 -1.68 11.07
N THR A 683 -3.96 -1.24 9.98
CA THR A 683 -3.62 0.16 9.72
C THR A 683 -4.88 1.02 9.62
N LEU A 684 -5.91 0.59 8.90
CA LEU A 684 -7.20 1.29 8.83
C LEU A 684 -7.87 1.42 10.19
N ARG A 685 -7.88 0.35 11.00
CA ARG A 685 -8.42 0.39 12.37
C ARG A 685 -7.68 1.42 13.20
N ASN A 686 -6.35 1.43 13.12
CA ASN A 686 -5.52 2.41 13.83
C ASN A 686 -5.83 3.85 13.39
N ILE A 687 -6.02 4.09 12.08
CA ILE A 687 -6.44 5.40 11.56
C ILE A 687 -7.80 5.82 12.14
N HIS A 688 -8.79 4.92 12.14
CA HIS A 688 -10.12 5.22 12.69
C HIS A 688 -10.05 5.51 14.20
N GLU A 689 -9.27 4.74 14.97
CA GLU A 689 -9.05 4.99 16.41
C GLU A 689 -8.42 6.38 16.62
N ASN A 690 -7.39 6.72 15.83
CA ASN A 690 -6.72 8.01 15.91
C ASN A 690 -7.66 9.18 15.58
N LEU A 691 -8.46 9.04 14.51
CA LEU A 691 -9.45 10.06 14.11
C LEU A 691 -10.55 10.20 15.16
N PHE A 692 -11.05 9.08 15.69
CA PHE A 692 -12.07 9.11 16.76
C PHE A 692 -11.57 9.91 17.97
N TRP A 693 -10.38 9.61 18.48
CA TRP A 693 -9.80 10.31 19.63
C TRP A 693 -9.54 11.79 19.32
N ALA A 694 -9.02 12.10 18.12
CA ALA A 694 -8.77 13.47 17.71
C ALA A 694 -10.04 14.34 17.69
N PHE A 695 -11.21 13.78 17.32
CA PHE A 695 -12.48 14.48 17.37
C PHE A 695 -13.11 14.48 18.76
N PHE A 696 -13.02 13.39 19.49
CA PHE A 696 -13.65 13.20 20.77
C PHE A 696 -13.16 14.21 21.82
N TYR A 697 -11.85 14.45 21.88
CA TYR A 697 -11.27 15.47 22.74
C TYR A 697 -11.84 16.87 22.47
N ASN A 698 -11.99 17.23 21.21
CA ASN A 698 -12.54 18.53 20.83
C ASN A 698 -14.03 18.63 21.10
N ALA A 699 -14.80 17.57 20.84
CA ALA A 699 -16.25 17.54 21.07
C ALA A 699 -16.63 17.77 22.55
N ILE A 700 -15.82 17.24 23.48
CA ILE A 700 -16.02 17.47 24.92
C ILE A 700 -15.35 18.78 25.38
N GLY A 701 -14.15 19.04 24.88
CA GLY A 701 -13.33 20.15 25.32
C GLY A 701 -13.89 21.52 24.98
N ILE A 702 -14.49 21.70 23.79
CA ILE A 702 -15.03 23.00 23.36
C ILE A 702 -16.21 23.45 24.24
N PRO A 703 -17.27 22.66 24.52
CA PRO A 703 -18.31 23.04 25.44
C PRO A 703 -17.83 23.34 26.86
N LEU A 704 -16.84 22.53 27.33
CA LEU A 704 -16.27 22.75 28.65
C LEU A 704 -15.46 24.06 28.72
N ALA A 705 -14.67 24.37 27.68
CA ALA A 705 -13.94 25.63 27.56
C ALA A 705 -14.85 26.83 27.40
N ALA A 706 -15.96 26.69 26.65
CA ALA A 706 -16.96 27.72 26.49
C ALA A 706 -17.74 28.04 27.79
N GLY A 707 -17.62 27.17 28.80
CA GLY A 707 -18.24 27.39 30.11
C GLY A 707 -19.68 26.86 30.22
N VAL A 708 -20.12 25.97 29.31
CA VAL A 708 -21.47 25.38 29.33
C VAL A 708 -21.76 24.62 30.65
N PHE A 709 -20.71 24.03 31.25
CA PHE A 709 -20.83 23.22 32.46
C PHE A 709 -20.42 23.95 33.75
N ILE A 710 -20.27 25.28 33.71
CA ILE A 710 -20.03 26.10 34.91
C ILE A 710 -21.11 25.94 35.96
N PRO A 711 -22.42 25.87 35.62
CA PRO A 711 -23.48 25.60 36.60
C PRO A 711 -23.30 24.30 37.38
N LEU A 712 -22.53 23.33 36.82
CA LEU A 712 -22.19 22.06 37.47
C LEU A 712 -20.86 22.11 38.21
N GLY A 713 -20.22 23.27 38.34
CA GLY A 713 -18.92 23.46 38.99
C GLY A 713 -17.72 23.08 38.14
N LEU A 714 -17.91 22.73 36.84
CA LEU A 714 -16.86 22.34 35.96
C LEU A 714 -16.36 23.53 35.13
N THR A 715 -15.11 23.92 35.38
CA THR A 715 -14.45 25.01 34.64
C THR A 715 -13.16 24.53 34.02
N LEU A 716 -12.84 24.98 32.81
CA LEU A 716 -11.55 24.68 32.13
C LEU A 716 -10.72 25.96 32.04
N ASN A 717 -9.52 25.90 32.64
CA ASN A 717 -8.50 26.95 32.46
C ASN A 717 -7.78 26.74 31.12
N PRO A 718 -7.39 27.82 30.37
CA PRO A 718 -6.65 27.72 29.13
C PRO A 718 -5.39 26.86 29.20
N MET A 719 -4.70 26.84 30.36
CA MET A 719 -3.48 26.04 30.57
C MET A 719 -3.74 24.54 30.49
N PHE A 720 -4.82 24.06 31.16
CA PHE A 720 -5.21 22.64 31.08
C PHE A 720 -5.65 22.25 29.67
N GLY A 721 -6.28 23.17 28.94
CA GLY A 721 -6.62 23.00 27.53
C GLY A 721 -5.38 22.76 26.66
N ALA A 722 -4.34 23.58 26.84
CA ALA A 722 -3.06 23.46 26.11
C ALA A 722 -2.33 22.14 26.44
N ALA A 723 -2.34 21.73 27.72
CA ALA A 723 -1.75 20.46 28.15
C ALA A 723 -2.45 19.25 27.56
N ALA A 724 -3.80 19.21 27.61
CA ALA A 724 -4.62 18.16 27.05
C ALA A 724 -4.40 18.00 25.53
N MET A 725 -4.29 19.13 24.81
CA MET A 725 -4.03 19.14 23.39
C MET A 725 -2.64 18.56 23.04
N SER A 726 -1.60 18.91 23.81
CA SER A 726 -0.25 18.38 23.59
C SER A 726 -0.21 16.86 23.81
N LEU A 727 -0.93 16.39 24.84
CA LEU A 727 -1.06 14.97 25.14
C LEU A 727 -1.83 14.21 24.05
N SER A 728 -2.86 14.80 23.45
CA SER A 728 -3.64 14.20 22.35
C SER A 728 -2.75 13.83 21.15
N SER A 729 -1.85 14.73 20.72
CA SER A 729 -0.91 14.45 19.64
C SER A 729 0.05 13.31 19.98
N PHE A 730 0.53 13.26 21.23
CA PHE A 730 1.37 12.16 21.70
C PHE A 730 0.64 10.82 21.68
N CYS A 731 -0.64 10.77 22.11
CA CYS A 731 -1.44 9.57 22.11
C CYS A 731 -1.65 9.01 20.69
N VAL A 732 -1.97 9.87 19.72
CA VAL A 732 -2.17 9.48 18.32
C VAL A 732 -0.90 8.84 17.74
N VAL A 733 0.26 9.45 17.95
CA VAL A 733 1.52 8.88 17.42
C VAL A 733 1.91 7.61 18.14
N SER A 734 1.73 7.54 19.46
CA SER A 734 2.01 6.33 20.25
C SER A 734 1.10 5.17 19.81
N ASN A 735 -0.18 5.45 19.51
CA ASN A 735 -1.10 4.45 18.96
C ASN A 735 -0.66 3.98 17.57
N ALA A 736 -0.21 4.87 16.70
CA ALA A 736 0.30 4.49 15.38
C ALA A 736 1.57 3.63 15.49
N LEU A 737 2.51 3.96 16.39
CA LEU A 737 3.72 3.17 16.62
C LEU A 737 3.43 1.77 17.18
N ARG A 738 2.25 1.54 17.80
CA ARG A 738 1.81 0.22 18.24
C ARG A 738 1.71 -0.77 17.08
N LEU A 739 1.51 -0.31 15.84
CA LEU A 739 1.52 -1.16 14.64
C LEU A 739 2.85 -1.90 14.46
N ASN A 740 3.98 -1.37 14.93
CA ASN A 740 5.26 -2.08 14.86
C ASN A 740 5.29 -3.39 15.67
N LEU A 741 4.36 -3.56 16.60
CA LEU A 741 4.20 -4.78 17.40
C LEU A 741 3.22 -5.77 16.77
N PHE A 742 2.63 -5.41 15.63
CA PHE A 742 1.64 -6.23 14.96
C PHE A 742 2.29 -7.41 14.22
N LYS A 743 1.76 -8.61 14.45
CA LYS A 743 2.24 -9.85 13.82
C LYS A 743 1.40 -10.16 12.57
N LEU A 744 1.98 -10.00 11.39
CA LEU A 744 1.28 -10.11 10.10
C LEU A 744 0.75 -11.52 9.83
N ARG A 745 1.50 -12.55 10.25
CA ARG A 745 1.17 -13.98 9.98
C ARG A 745 0.38 -14.65 11.13
N ASP A 746 -0.07 -13.88 12.14
CA ASP A 746 -0.92 -14.41 13.23
C ASP A 746 -2.40 -14.30 12.84
N ASN A 747 -3.03 -15.44 12.54
CA ASN A 747 -4.41 -15.55 12.09
C ASN A 747 -5.43 -15.67 13.25
N ARG A 748 -4.98 -15.76 14.51
CA ARG A 748 -5.85 -15.98 15.68
C ARG A 748 -6.84 -14.86 15.95
N HIS A 749 -6.56 -13.67 15.45
CA HIS A 749 -7.40 -12.47 15.63
C HIS A 749 -8.16 -12.09 14.35
N ASP A 750 -8.22 -12.97 13.37
CA ASP A 750 -9.00 -12.73 12.17
C ASP A 750 -10.49 -12.74 12.48
N HIS A 751 -11.15 -11.63 12.17
CA HIS A 751 -12.60 -11.52 12.35
C HIS A 751 -13.29 -11.66 11.01
N LYS A 752 -14.22 -12.60 10.91
CA LYS A 752 -15.10 -12.75 9.77
C LYS A 752 -15.97 -11.48 9.64
N ARG A 753 -15.69 -10.68 8.64
CA ARG A 753 -16.59 -9.57 8.28
C ARG A 753 -17.80 -10.18 7.58
N THR A 754 -19.01 -9.75 7.94
CA THR A 754 -20.21 -9.99 7.15
C THR A 754 -20.08 -9.17 5.88
N ASN A 755 -19.56 -9.79 4.84
CA ASN A 755 -19.53 -9.18 3.51
C ASN A 755 -20.91 -9.39 2.89
N HIS A 756 -21.72 -8.34 2.80
CA HIS A 756 -22.85 -8.32 1.91
C HIS A 756 -22.27 -8.15 0.49
N LEU A 757 -21.99 -9.27 -0.16
CA LEU A 757 -21.78 -9.27 -1.61
C LEU A 757 -23.14 -8.93 -2.21
N ASN A 758 -23.17 -7.99 -3.14
CA ASN A 758 -24.36 -7.75 -3.93
C ASN A 758 -24.70 -9.07 -4.63
N ASP A 759 -25.86 -9.66 -4.31
CA ASP A 759 -26.40 -10.75 -5.08
C ASP A 759 -26.72 -10.18 -6.47
N ILE A 760 -25.72 -10.27 -7.35
CA ILE A 760 -26.04 -10.33 -8.75
C ILE A 760 -26.74 -11.67 -8.84
N LYS A 761 -28.06 -11.67 -9.10
CA LYS A 761 -28.67 -12.84 -9.72
C LYS A 761 -27.66 -13.26 -10.78
N GLU A 762 -27.09 -14.46 -10.66
CA GLU A 762 -26.45 -15.08 -11.78
C GLU A 762 -27.49 -14.91 -12.89
N GLU A 763 -27.25 -14.03 -13.85
CA GLU A 763 -27.72 -14.26 -15.16
C GLU A 763 -27.06 -15.60 -15.50
N GLN A 764 -27.76 -16.68 -15.15
CA GLN A 764 -27.59 -17.96 -15.82
C GLN A 764 -27.61 -17.53 -17.26
N ALA A 765 -26.46 -17.65 -17.92
CA ALA A 765 -26.43 -17.54 -19.36
C ALA A 765 -27.54 -18.48 -19.81
N MET A 766 -28.70 -17.89 -20.19
CA MET A 766 -29.84 -18.68 -20.57
C MET A 766 -29.46 -19.25 -21.90
N GLU A 767 -29.07 -20.52 -21.90
CA GLU A 767 -28.84 -21.26 -23.12
C GLU A 767 -30.18 -21.69 -23.66
N LYS A 768 -30.50 -21.28 -24.88
CA LYS A 768 -31.62 -21.79 -25.63
C LYS A 768 -31.10 -22.58 -26.82
N THR A 769 -31.60 -23.78 -26.97
CA THR A 769 -31.28 -24.62 -28.13
C THR A 769 -32.41 -24.53 -29.14
N LEU A 770 -32.10 -24.02 -30.33
CA LEU A 770 -33.01 -23.97 -31.47
C LEU A 770 -32.78 -25.18 -32.36
N GLU A 771 -33.83 -25.90 -32.70
CA GLU A 771 -33.79 -26.94 -33.74
C GLU A 771 -34.16 -26.30 -35.08
N ILE A 772 -33.25 -26.33 -36.05
CA ILE A 772 -33.37 -25.60 -37.33
C ILE A 772 -33.32 -26.55 -38.51
N LYS A 773 -34.31 -26.48 -39.36
CA LYS A 773 -34.37 -27.21 -40.63
C LYS A 773 -33.95 -26.31 -41.79
N GLY A 774 -33.24 -26.92 -42.76
CA GLY A 774 -32.85 -26.24 -44.00
C GLY A 774 -31.37 -25.84 -44.05
N MET A 775 -30.57 -26.04 -42.96
CA MET A 775 -29.14 -25.86 -43.00
C MET A 775 -28.46 -27.09 -43.63
N MET A 776 -27.79 -26.94 -44.77
CA MET A 776 -27.17 -28.05 -45.50
C MET A 776 -25.66 -27.94 -45.65
N CYS A 777 -25.03 -26.86 -45.16
CA CYS A 777 -23.59 -26.65 -45.34
C CYS A 777 -23.01 -25.64 -44.31
N PRO A 778 -21.68 -25.58 -44.17
CA PRO A 778 -21.03 -24.63 -43.27
C PRO A 778 -21.35 -23.14 -43.54
N HIS A 779 -21.71 -22.77 -44.77
CA HIS A 779 -22.14 -21.39 -45.09
C HIS A 779 -23.49 -21.05 -44.45
N CYS A 780 -24.39 -22.05 -44.36
CA CYS A 780 -25.67 -21.90 -43.66
C CYS A 780 -25.47 -21.68 -42.16
N GLU A 781 -24.51 -22.39 -41.54
CA GLU A 781 -24.13 -22.17 -40.13
C GLU A 781 -23.64 -20.75 -39.87
N ALA A 782 -22.72 -20.25 -40.74
CA ALA A 782 -22.18 -18.90 -40.62
C ALA A 782 -23.29 -17.85 -40.77
N THR A 783 -24.24 -18.04 -41.65
CA THR A 783 -25.37 -17.14 -41.87
C THR A 783 -26.29 -17.07 -40.66
N VAL A 784 -26.66 -18.22 -40.08
CA VAL A 784 -27.51 -18.31 -38.89
C VAL A 784 -26.78 -17.75 -37.68
N ARG A 785 -25.50 -18.11 -37.51
CA ARG A 785 -24.64 -17.60 -36.42
C ARG A 785 -24.57 -16.08 -36.46
N THR A 786 -24.19 -15.49 -37.58
CA THR A 786 -24.09 -14.05 -37.74
C THR A 786 -25.40 -13.33 -37.46
N ALA A 787 -26.54 -13.93 -37.87
CA ALA A 787 -27.84 -13.33 -37.62
C ALA A 787 -28.22 -13.35 -36.14
N LEU A 788 -27.93 -14.44 -35.42
CA LEU A 788 -28.21 -14.56 -34.01
C LEU A 788 -27.24 -13.65 -33.17
N GLU A 789 -25.95 -13.63 -33.51
CA GLU A 789 -24.93 -12.80 -32.81
C GLU A 789 -25.09 -11.31 -33.10
N ALA A 790 -25.82 -10.91 -34.13
CA ALA A 790 -26.17 -9.52 -34.38
C ALA A 790 -27.22 -8.95 -33.40
N MET A 791 -27.88 -9.82 -32.64
CA MET A 791 -28.83 -9.40 -31.60
C MET A 791 -28.12 -8.92 -30.35
N PRO A 792 -28.45 -7.76 -29.78
CA PRO A 792 -27.77 -7.20 -28.60
C PRO A 792 -27.84 -8.10 -27.35
N GLN A 793 -28.79 -8.99 -27.28
CA GLN A 793 -29.02 -9.88 -26.15
C GLN A 793 -28.36 -11.27 -26.33
N VAL A 794 -27.71 -11.54 -27.47
CA VAL A 794 -27.01 -12.80 -27.76
C VAL A 794 -25.52 -12.59 -27.55
N GLN A 795 -24.94 -13.36 -26.62
CA GLN A 795 -23.50 -13.33 -26.32
C GLN A 795 -22.71 -14.19 -27.32
N ALA A 796 -23.24 -15.35 -27.66
CA ALA A 796 -22.64 -16.28 -28.61
C ALA A 796 -23.70 -17.23 -29.18
N ALA A 797 -23.50 -17.74 -30.40
CA ALA A 797 -24.32 -18.76 -31.02
C ALA A 797 -23.44 -19.87 -31.61
N GLN A 798 -23.58 -21.09 -31.09
CA GLN A 798 -22.95 -22.29 -31.67
C GLN A 798 -23.95 -22.98 -32.58
N VAL A 799 -23.70 -22.90 -33.87
CA VAL A 799 -24.61 -23.44 -34.90
C VAL A 799 -23.95 -24.63 -35.60
N SER A 800 -24.68 -25.73 -35.73
CA SER A 800 -24.23 -26.92 -36.46
C SER A 800 -25.26 -27.39 -37.48
N HIS A 801 -24.84 -27.49 -38.74
CA HIS A 801 -25.70 -28.01 -39.84
C HIS A 801 -25.81 -29.53 -39.77
N GLU A 802 -24.83 -30.23 -39.20
CA GLU A 802 -24.85 -31.69 -39.05
C GLU A 802 -25.92 -32.15 -38.06
N SER A 803 -26.03 -31.45 -36.92
CA SER A 803 -27.04 -31.73 -35.90
C SER A 803 -28.36 -30.97 -36.13
N GLY A 804 -28.38 -29.99 -37.02
CA GLY A 804 -29.55 -29.15 -37.25
C GLY A 804 -29.90 -28.27 -36.06
N THR A 805 -28.92 -27.89 -35.23
CA THR A 805 -29.17 -27.15 -33.99
C THR A 805 -28.34 -25.86 -33.89
N ALA A 806 -28.88 -24.87 -33.18
CA ALA A 806 -28.17 -23.69 -32.74
C ALA A 806 -28.33 -23.54 -31.22
N VAL A 807 -27.22 -23.58 -30.47
CA VAL A 807 -27.19 -23.28 -29.06
C VAL A 807 -26.83 -21.79 -28.90
N VAL A 808 -27.76 -21.02 -28.34
CA VAL A 808 -27.67 -19.57 -28.20
C VAL A 808 -27.49 -19.23 -26.74
N THR A 809 -26.38 -18.60 -26.40
CA THR A 809 -26.08 -18.06 -25.07
C THR A 809 -26.57 -16.60 -24.99
N LEU A 810 -27.55 -16.33 -24.11
CA LEU A 810 -28.23 -15.04 -23.99
C LEU A 810 -27.69 -14.26 -22.80
N THR A 811 -27.51 -12.94 -22.95
CA THR A 811 -27.18 -11.99 -21.88
C THR A 811 -28.43 -11.43 -21.19
N ALA A 812 -29.58 -11.50 -21.81
CA ALA A 812 -30.88 -11.09 -21.26
C ALA A 812 -32.00 -11.95 -21.81
N PRO A 813 -33.15 -12.12 -21.12
CA PRO A 813 -34.27 -12.87 -21.60
C PRO A 813 -34.75 -12.36 -22.98
N VAL A 814 -34.81 -13.28 -23.97
CA VAL A 814 -35.31 -13.00 -25.29
C VAL A 814 -36.54 -13.89 -25.51
N GLU A 815 -37.62 -13.33 -26.06
CA GLU A 815 -38.82 -14.10 -26.43
C GLU A 815 -38.51 -15.10 -27.56
N ASP A 816 -39.03 -16.30 -27.45
CA ASP A 816 -38.79 -17.39 -28.41
C ASP A 816 -39.18 -16.99 -29.84
N ASP A 817 -40.23 -16.19 -29.98
CA ASP A 817 -40.68 -15.68 -31.28
C ASP A 817 -39.67 -14.72 -31.94
N THR A 818 -38.90 -13.99 -31.15
CA THR A 818 -37.85 -13.11 -31.67
C THR A 818 -36.66 -13.89 -32.21
N LEU A 819 -36.19 -14.91 -31.47
CA LEU A 819 -35.15 -15.84 -31.93
C LEU A 819 -35.58 -16.58 -33.18
N ARG A 820 -36.82 -17.05 -33.20
CA ARG A 820 -37.42 -17.74 -34.34
C ARG A 820 -37.42 -16.87 -35.60
N ARG A 821 -37.96 -15.65 -35.51
CA ARG A 821 -38.01 -14.69 -36.64
C ARG A 821 -36.63 -14.36 -37.17
N THR A 822 -35.65 -14.17 -36.30
CA THR A 822 -34.26 -13.84 -36.70
C THR A 822 -33.65 -14.94 -37.58
N VAL A 823 -33.98 -16.21 -37.33
CA VAL A 823 -33.51 -17.35 -38.13
C VAL A 823 -34.36 -17.52 -39.38
N GLU A 824 -35.71 -17.37 -39.29
CA GLU A 824 -36.63 -17.52 -40.38
C GLU A 824 -36.48 -16.41 -41.43
N ASP A 825 -36.14 -15.21 -41.05
CA ASP A 825 -35.81 -14.09 -41.97
C ASP A 825 -34.59 -14.39 -42.85
N LYS A 826 -33.77 -15.37 -42.48
CA LYS A 826 -32.63 -15.87 -43.28
C LYS A 826 -32.99 -17.07 -44.16
N GLY A 827 -34.26 -17.47 -44.18
CA GLY A 827 -34.76 -18.55 -45.05
C GLY A 827 -34.68 -19.96 -44.44
N TYR A 828 -34.47 -20.08 -43.13
CA TYR A 828 -34.44 -21.37 -42.42
C TYR A 828 -35.67 -21.52 -41.53
N THR A 829 -36.07 -22.74 -41.19
CA THR A 829 -37.25 -23.00 -40.37
C THR A 829 -36.86 -23.48 -38.98
N VAL A 830 -37.33 -22.80 -37.90
CA VAL A 830 -37.15 -23.23 -36.52
C VAL A 830 -38.29 -24.15 -36.10
N THR A 831 -37.98 -25.41 -35.79
CA THR A 831 -38.97 -26.43 -35.43
C THR A 831 -39.24 -26.52 -33.92
N ALA A 832 -38.24 -26.22 -33.08
CA ALA A 832 -38.38 -26.20 -31.63
C ALA A 832 -37.38 -25.24 -31.03
N ILE A 833 -37.70 -24.65 -29.86
CA ILE A 833 -36.80 -23.87 -29.00
C ILE A 833 -36.96 -24.49 -27.63
N ARG A 834 -35.81 -24.87 -27.04
CA ARG A 834 -35.75 -25.48 -25.70
C ARG A 834 -34.84 -24.70 -24.79
#